data_bb90ccebffbcfabf0237073be95088b0
#
_entry.id   bb90ccebffbcfabf0237073be95088b0
#
_cell.length_a   1.000
_cell.length_b   1.000
_cell.length_c   1.000
_cell.angle_alpha   90.00
_cell.angle_beta   90.00
_cell.angle_gamma   90.00
#
_symmetry.space_group_name_H-M   'P 1'
#
loop_
_entity.id
_entity.type
_entity.pdbx_description
1 polymer ?
#
loop_
_entity_poly.entity_id
_entity_poly.type
_entity_poly.pdbx_seq_one_letter_code
_entity_poly.pdbx_strand_id
1 'polypeptide(L)'
;MIRHQNYGTDLDPQLSQYDIFKEYTGGYVKSISANKTIMDILSNIDWESNNLNVILSKVFGVNPGDSIEEIVEKVHSQVKQNYNNPASKSIYGREALYYKIIESPTQWLYKELTGIIEKSLFFHTFKGLSWNIFVGKSPRIRSLFLQNKLSQWLEDTNPVSEGSHKRRIAYDLDLPTNDDRIYHSSYRGTVCPIETPESGKIGIVLNYASGYRNTNKDTGYNIVALPPSLIPFLNKNDANRCLMGSNMLKQSLPLKKSKWSKVITENYINMYNYHWTNIKSPVAGVVTSVGTNRIRVKTGSGEEIPVEIYTNFSGNKKTNYTTVPKVKVGDRVEAGDILTESKFFKSGVYTPSTPLLAAYLPYNGYNFEDSIVISQRLVDEDILTSEWAETETLTFDKETLLPTQGFCDDYNISQDWVINSEVIKSKIGQTLHSGEPLFHYFRPVKLVDDFIVKTDNGYPQNLFSLVDIRAHYDDSRVDAIYLLQDNEILEITDENLNKCTSIVICTSGCHKVEEGDKLSGVHGNKGTVSKILPVDMMPRLPDGTPVDIVLNTMGIPSRMNVGQLFELSLGLCSETLRKRLEEYGDTDKGREYLRNLLVLLKEEIKPNHDLLDELIEDIDNGLVTKMVNTDVVFLMPQFQEITTSVVKLILRYLGLPEDSAAHLYLPEFDETTKRKVIYGYNTILKLEHMVKKKTKARCNGLNNPDPTFEEHRGQRSGEMEFWALESHHATATINEMLKYTSGNYQN
;
A
#
# COMPACT_ATOMS: atom_id res chain seq x y z
N MET A 1 -12.87 21.48 22.37
CA MET A 1 -13.64 20.98 21.22
C MET A 1 -14.88 21.85 21.07
N ILE A 2 -14.84 22.87 20.23
CA ILE A 2 -16.01 23.67 19.90
C ILE A 2 -16.79 22.83 18.89
N ARG A 3 -17.88 22.20 19.32
CA ARG A 3 -18.81 21.57 18.39
C ARG A 3 -19.53 22.69 17.63
N HIS A 4 -19.26 22.84 16.38
CA HIS A 4 -20.16 23.56 15.48
C HIS A 4 -21.46 22.77 15.37
N GLN A 5 -22.43 23.06 16.19
CA GLN A 5 -23.82 22.80 15.85
C GLN A 5 -24.24 23.91 14.89
N ASN A 6 -24.95 23.55 13.84
CA ASN A 6 -25.60 24.53 12.94
C ASN A 6 -26.64 25.27 13.76
N TYR A 7 -26.24 26.37 14.35
CA TYR A 7 -27.19 27.29 14.92
C TYR A 7 -27.79 28.08 13.76
N GLY A 8 -29.10 28.00 13.70
CA GLY A 8 -29.90 28.85 12.82
C GLY A 8 -29.61 30.34 13.07
N THR A 9 -29.94 31.11 12.12
CA THR A 9 -29.53 32.47 11.82
C THR A 9 -29.92 33.57 12.86
N ASP A 10 -30.29 33.22 14.09
CA ASP A 10 -30.84 34.17 15.06
C ASP A 10 -30.03 34.18 16.37
N LEU A 11 -28.79 34.68 16.31
CA LEU A 11 -28.11 35.17 17.51
C LEU A 11 -28.66 36.56 17.84
N ASP A 12 -29.42 36.62 18.93
CA ASP A 12 -29.92 37.87 19.45
C ASP A 12 -28.77 38.82 19.84
N PRO A 13 -28.67 40.04 19.26
CA PRO A 13 -27.58 40.97 19.56
C PRO A 13 -27.58 41.48 21.01
N GLN A 14 -28.53 41.07 21.83
CA GLN A 14 -28.61 41.41 23.25
C GLN A 14 -28.19 40.29 24.21
N LEU A 15 -27.64 39.17 23.71
CA LEU A 15 -27.13 38.11 24.56
C LEU A 15 -26.04 38.63 25.51
N SER A 16 -26.19 38.31 26.82
CA SER A 16 -25.17 38.61 27.80
C SER A 16 -23.86 37.87 27.49
N GLN A 17 -22.73 38.36 27.98
CA GLN A 17 -21.43 37.66 27.83
C GLN A 17 -21.48 36.21 28.32
N TYR A 18 -22.34 35.95 29.33
CA TYR A 18 -22.57 34.62 29.85
C TYR A 18 -23.33 33.71 28.87
N ASP A 19 -24.35 34.23 28.22
CA ASP A 19 -25.17 33.45 27.28
C ASP A 19 -24.36 33.11 26.04
N ILE A 20 -23.52 34.01 25.57
CA ILE A 20 -22.58 33.76 24.47
C ILE A 20 -21.62 32.62 24.86
N PHE A 21 -21.02 32.69 26.04
CA PHE A 21 -20.08 31.66 26.50
C PHE A 21 -20.73 30.29 26.69
N LYS A 22 -21.97 30.28 27.23
CA LYS A 22 -22.76 29.07 27.39
C LYS A 22 -23.12 28.41 26.06
N GLU A 23 -23.43 29.20 25.06
CA GLU A 23 -23.80 28.74 23.72
C GLU A 23 -22.57 28.13 23.01
N TYR A 24 -21.40 28.76 23.12
CA TYR A 24 -20.15 28.26 22.57
C TYR A 24 -19.55 27.07 23.31
N THR A 25 -19.77 26.93 24.60
CA THR A 25 -19.26 25.80 25.39
C THR A 25 -20.21 24.60 25.46
N GLY A 26 -21.37 24.67 24.80
CA GLY A 26 -22.32 23.55 24.75
C GLY A 26 -23.02 23.22 26.06
N GLY A 27 -23.18 24.20 26.96
CA GLY A 27 -24.03 24.06 28.16
C GLY A 27 -23.46 23.23 29.30
N TYR A 28 -22.17 22.90 29.29
CA TYR A 28 -21.54 22.14 30.39
C TYR A 28 -21.26 22.92 31.66
N VAL A 29 -21.59 24.18 31.72
CA VAL A 29 -21.49 24.99 32.95
C VAL A 29 -22.81 24.93 33.68
N LYS A 30 -22.97 23.99 34.58
CA LYS A 30 -24.06 24.03 35.56
C LYS A 30 -23.89 25.21 36.51
N SER A 31 -24.90 26.00 36.60
CA SER A 31 -25.10 27.17 37.45
C SER A 31 -24.44 27.13 38.84
N ILE A 32 -23.28 27.73 38.99
CA ILE A 32 -22.80 28.23 40.30
C ILE A 32 -21.95 29.46 39.97
N SER A 33 -22.40 30.64 40.41
CA SER A 33 -21.72 31.93 40.25
C SER A 33 -20.80 31.97 39.02
N ALA A 34 -21.41 32.07 37.85
CA ALA A 34 -20.80 31.82 36.54
C ALA A 34 -19.45 32.54 36.32
N ASN A 35 -19.33 33.73 36.84
CA ASN A 35 -18.09 34.50 36.71
C ASN A 35 -16.90 33.85 37.41
N LYS A 36 -17.10 33.23 38.59
CA LYS A 36 -16.01 32.61 39.33
C LYS A 36 -15.49 31.32 38.67
N THR A 37 -16.42 30.54 38.11
CA THR A 37 -16.04 29.29 37.40
C THR A 37 -15.35 29.57 36.07
N ILE A 38 -15.74 30.59 35.34
CA ILE A 38 -15.09 31.02 34.11
C ILE A 38 -13.68 31.57 34.44
N MET A 39 -13.57 32.36 35.51
CA MET A 39 -12.30 32.89 35.99
C MET A 39 -11.34 31.77 36.40
N ASP A 40 -11.81 30.74 37.10
CA ASP A 40 -11.01 29.60 37.51
C ASP A 40 -10.58 28.75 36.33
N ILE A 41 -11.41 28.60 35.30
CA ILE A 41 -11.07 27.87 34.09
C ILE A 41 -9.99 28.64 33.27
N LEU A 42 -10.17 29.95 33.11
CA LEU A 42 -9.25 30.76 32.31
C LEU A 42 -7.92 31.02 33.03
N SER A 43 -7.89 31.07 34.36
CA SER A 43 -6.66 31.21 35.15
C SER A 43 -5.80 29.94 35.18
N ASN A 44 -6.44 28.77 35.00
CA ASN A 44 -5.75 27.46 34.97
C ASN A 44 -5.45 26.95 33.55
N ILE A 45 -5.63 27.78 32.54
CA ILE A 45 -5.26 27.40 31.16
C ILE A 45 -3.72 27.37 31.04
N ASP A 46 -3.17 26.18 30.78
CA ASP A 46 -1.78 26.02 30.38
C ASP A 46 -1.64 26.37 28.88
N TRP A 47 -1.13 27.57 28.63
CA TRP A 47 -1.03 28.16 27.28
C TRP A 47 -0.06 27.44 26.37
N GLU A 48 0.82 26.61 26.87
CA GLU A 48 1.82 25.93 26.06
C GLU A 48 1.36 24.55 25.57
N SER A 49 0.48 23.89 26.29
CA SER A 49 0.16 22.48 26.07
C SER A 49 -1.27 22.20 25.60
N ASN A 50 -2.16 23.18 25.58
CA ASN A 50 -3.60 22.97 25.32
C ASN A 50 -4.01 23.44 23.91
N ASN A 51 -4.68 22.55 23.15
CA ASN A 51 -5.24 22.87 21.83
C ASN A 51 -6.17 24.09 21.84
N LEU A 52 -6.88 24.30 22.94
CA LEU A 52 -7.76 25.46 23.12
C LEU A 52 -6.96 26.77 23.08
N ASN A 53 -5.80 26.81 23.70
CA ASN A 53 -4.95 28.00 23.73
C ASN A 53 -4.38 28.34 22.36
N VAL A 54 -4.02 27.31 21.59
CA VAL A 54 -3.57 27.51 20.19
C VAL A 54 -4.69 28.07 19.34
N ILE A 55 -5.92 27.59 19.52
CA ILE A 55 -7.10 28.13 18.83
C ILE A 55 -7.38 29.56 19.27
N LEU A 56 -7.41 29.84 20.56
CA LEU A 56 -7.63 31.19 21.10
C LEU A 56 -6.59 32.19 20.59
N SER A 57 -5.31 31.78 20.58
CA SER A 57 -4.22 32.62 20.08
C SER A 57 -4.31 32.87 18.55
N LYS A 58 -4.46 31.81 17.77
CA LYS A 58 -4.45 31.92 16.30
C LYS A 58 -5.75 32.44 15.70
N VAL A 59 -6.90 32.10 16.27
CA VAL A 59 -8.19 32.48 15.72
C VAL A 59 -8.64 33.84 16.26
N PHE A 60 -8.46 34.05 17.55
CA PHE A 60 -8.99 35.22 18.24
C PHE A 60 -7.91 36.25 18.63
N GLY A 61 -6.64 35.97 18.32
CA GLY A 61 -5.53 36.87 18.63
C GLY A 61 -5.30 37.08 20.13
N VAL A 62 -5.67 36.08 20.93
CA VAL A 62 -5.50 36.09 22.40
C VAL A 62 -4.05 35.74 22.73
N ASN A 63 -3.40 36.52 23.57
CA ASN A 63 -2.02 36.29 24.01
C ASN A 63 -1.99 35.75 25.46
N PRO A 64 -0.93 34.98 25.82
CA PRO A 64 -0.71 34.54 27.19
C PRO A 64 -0.41 35.77 28.07
N GLY A 65 -1.32 36.29 28.76
CA GLY A 65 -1.18 37.52 29.56
C GLY A 65 -2.30 38.52 29.37
N ASP A 66 -3.17 38.27 28.40
CA ASP A 66 -4.40 39.07 28.24
C ASP A 66 -5.29 38.88 29.47
N SER A 67 -5.90 39.96 29.95
CA SER A 67 -6.92 39.87 30.98
C SER A 67 -8.16 39.15 30.46
N ILE A 68 -8.96 38.57 31.36
CA ILE A 68 -10.15 37.83 30.96
C ILE A 68 -11.15 38.69 30.20
N GLU A 69 -11.27 39.94 30.62
CA GLU A 69 -12.11 40.91 29.92
C GLU A 69 -11.64 41.17 28.49
N GLU A 70 -10.35 41.33 28.31
CA GLU A 70 -9.73 41.45 26.97
C GLU A 70 -9.92 40.20 26.10
N ILE A 71 -9.81 39.01 26.67
CA ILE A 71 -10.05 37.74 25.99
C ILE A 71 -11.50 37.68 25.49
N VAL A 72 -12.44 37.97 26.36
CA VAL A 72 -13.88 37.96 26.03
C VAL A 72 -14.21 39.01 24.97
N GLU A 73 -13.63 40.20 25.07
CA GLU A 73 -13.83 41.28 24.12
C GLU A 73 -13.22 40.95 22.75
N LYS A 74 -12.00 40.38 22.69
CA LYS A 74 -11.38 39.89 21.46
C LYS A 74 -12.19 38.82 20.78
N VAL A 75 -12.64 37.82 21.54
CA VAL A 75 -13.48 36.73 21.02
C VAL A 75 -14.82 37.29 20.51
N HIS A 76 -15.47 38.15 21.27
CA HIS A 76 -16.75 38.76 20.88
C HIS A 76 -16.63 39.63 19.63
N SER A 77 -15.61 40.49 19.56
CA SER A 77 -15.37 41.37 18.40
C SER A 77 -15.09 40.55 17.13
N GLN A 78 -14.27 39.51 17.22
CA GLN A 78 -13.96 38.63 16.10
C GLN A 78 -15.22 37.83 15.65
N VAL A 79 -15.99 37.29 16.58
CA VAL A 79 -17.22 36.57 16.26
C VAL A 79 -18.23 37.49 15.57
N LYS A 80 -18.42 38.71 16.08
CA LYS A 80 -19.32 39.73 15.49
C LYS A 80 -18.85 40.16 14.11
N GLN A 81 -17.55 40.35 13.93
CA GLN A 81 -16.96 40.77 12.65
C GLN A 81 -17.10 39.64 11.61
N ASN A 82 -16.89 38.39 12.01
CA ASN A 82 -16.97 37.23 11.12
C ASN A 82 -18.42 36.83 10.80
N TYR A 83 -19.35 37.01 11.73
CA TYR A 83 -20.77 36.72 11.54
C TYR A 83 -21.39 37.56 10.40
N ASN A 84 -21.00 38.84 10.27
CA ASN A 84 -21.51 39.76 9.27
C ASN A 84 -20.79 39.68 7.91
N ASN A 85 -19.72 38.91 7.80
CA ASN A 85 -18.92 38.84 6.57
C ASN A 85 -19.11 37.53 5.83
N PRO A 86 -19.77 37.49 4.65
CA PRO A 86 -19.95 36.27 3.87
C PRO A 86 -18.64 35.59 3.49
N ALA A 87 -17.55 36.33 3.32
CA ALA A 87 -16.23 35.79 3.01
C ALA A 87 -15.61 35.04 4.17
N SER A 88 -16.00 35.35 5.42
CA SER A 88 -15.49 34.67 6.60
C SER A 88 -16.00 33.22 6.73
N LYS A 89 -17.18 32.92 6.20
CA LYS A 89 -17.72 31.55 6.17
C LYS A 89 -16.80 30.59 5.40
N SER A 90 -16.11 31.06 4.36
CA SER A 90 -15.15 30.24 3.62
C SER A 90 -13.80 30.06 4.36
N ILE A 91 -13.42 31.01 5.21
CA ILE A 91 -12.15 30.97 5.96
C ILE A 91 -12.29 30.11 7.22
N TYR A 92 -13.43 30.22 7.92
CA TYR A 92 -13.70 29.56 9.21
C TYR A 92 -14.62 28.34 9.07
N GLY A 93 -14.90 27.93 7.85
CA GLY A 93 -15.71 26.75 7.57
C GLY A 93 -15.10 25.47 8.17
N ARG A 94 -15.95 24.49 8.44
CA ARG A 94 -15.56 23.18 8.96
C ARG A 94 -14.50 22.50 8.10
N GLU A 95 -14.51 22.81 6.81
CA GLU A 95 -13.62 22.27 5.77
C GLU A 95 -12.22 22.92 5.79
N ALA A 96 -12.09 24.16 6.30
CA ALA A 96 -10.85 24.92 6.28
C ALA A 96 -9.76 24.29 7.15
N LEU A 97 -8.52 24.21 6.65
CA LEU A 97 -7.37 23.68 7.40
C LEU A 97 -6.69 24.70 8.30
N TYR A 98 -6.96 25.98 8.12
CA TYR A 98 -6.22 27.06 8.81
C TYR A 98 -6.16 26.92 10.32
N TYR A 99 -7.21 26.34 10.91
CA TYR A 99 -7.37 26.21 12.37
C TYR A 99 -7.51 24.77 12.84
N LYS A 100 -7.31 23.79 11.95
CA LYS A 100 -7.32 22.38 12.32
C LYS A 100 -5.99 22.03 12.97
N ILE A 101 -6.07 21.31 14.08
CA ILE A 101 -4.92 20.84 14.86
C ILE A 101 -4.89 19.32 14.76
N ILE A 102 -3.74 18.78 14.46
CA ILE A 102 -3.51 17.33 14.47
C ILE A 102 -3.17 16.93 15.90
N GLU A 103 -3.99 16.08 16.50
CA GLU A 103 -3.64 15.44 17.76
C GLU A 103 -2.58 14.36 17.53
N SER A 104 -1.44 14.53 18.17
CA SER A 104 -0.37 13.53 18.14
C SER A 104 -0.66 12.38 19.11
N PRO A 105 -0.08 11.18 18.89
CA PRO A 105 -0.14 10.09 19.88
C PRO A 105 0.37 10.50 21.26
N THR A 106 1.35 11.41 21.31
CA THR A 106 1.87 11.97 22.57
C THR A 106 0.79 12.73 23.34
N GLN A 107 -0.05 13.50 22.66
CA GLN A 107 -1.14 14.24 23.30
C GLN A 107 -2.21 13.28 23.84
N TRP A 108 -2.51 12.19 23.14
CA TRP A 108 -3.41 11.16 23.67
C TRP A 108 -2.85 10.51 24.93
N LEU A 109 -1.56 10.14 24.91
CA LEU A 109 -0.89 9.58 26.07
C LEU A 109 -0.90 10.56 27.25
N TYR A 110 -0.61 11.83 27.01
CA TYR A 110 -0.63 12.88 28.02
C TYR A 110 -2.02 13.02 28.66
N LYS A 111 -3.08 13.09 27.85
CA LYS A 111 -4.49 13.16 28.34
C LYS A 111 -4.85 11.96 29.20
N GLU A 112 -4.45 10.75 28.81
CA GLU A 112 -4.74 9.53 29.58
C GLU A 112 -3.92 9.50 30.88
N LEU A 113 -2.65 9.84 30.85
CA LEU A 113 -1.80 9.90 32.05
C LEU A 113 -2.31 10.95 33.05
N THR A 114 -2.63 12.16 32.60
CA THR A 114 -3.23 13.20 33.47
C THR A 114 -4.54 12.73 34.06
N GLY A 115 -5.44 12.13 33.28
CA GLY A 115 -6.69 11.58 33.78
C GLY A 115 -6.51 10.45 34.80
N ILE A 116 -5.46 9.64 34.69
CA ILE A 116 -5.09 8.61 35.67
C ILE A 116 -4.61 9.29 36.97
N ILE A 117 -3.74 10.30 36.86
CA ILE A 117 -3.18 11.05 37.99
C ILE A 117 -4.30 11.79 38.73
N GLU A 118 -5.13 12.52 38.02
CA GLU A 118 -6.28 13.28 38.60
C GLU A 118 -7.24 12.36 39.35
N LYS A 119 -7.63 11.25 38.74
CA LYS A 119 -8.47 10.24 39.41
C LYS A 119 -7.79 9.65 40.63
N SER A 120 -6.49 9.39 40.56
CA SER A 120 -5.73 8.84 41.67
C SER A 120 -5.58 9.85 42.82
N LEU A 121 -5.39 11.11 42.53
CA LEU A 121 -5.36 12.19 43.51
C LEU A 121 -6.71 12.41 44.18
N PHE A 122 -7.81 12.27 43.41
CA PHE A 122 -9.15 12.41 43.93
C PHE A 122 -9.55 11.30 44.93
N PHE A 123 -9.13 10.05 44.64
CA PHE A 123 -9.46 8.89 45.46
C PHE A 123 -8.47 8.63 46.61
N HIS A 124 -7.24 9.15 46.53
CA HIS A 124 -6.20 8.96 47.56
C HIS A 124 -5.82 10.25 48.23
N THR A 125 -6.71 10.80 49.04
CA THR A 125 -6.35 11.80 50.03
C THR A 125 -5.24 11.24 50.95
N PHE A 126 -4.01 11.70 50.81
CA PHE A 126 -2.87 11.54 51.71
C PHE A 126 -2.00 10.26 51.71
N LYS A 127 -2.13 9.35 50.77
CA LYS A 127 -1.09 8.35 50.59
C LYS A 127 -0.35 8.65 49.26
N GLY A 128 0.89 9.07 49.34
CA GLY A 128 1.67 9.56 48.22
C GLY A 128 1.57 8.72 46.93
N LEU A 129 1.65 9.35 45.79
CA LEU A 129 1.70 8.73 44.47
C LEU A 129 2.75 7.61 44.45
N SER A 130 2.32 6.37 44.43
CA SER A 130 3.23 5.23 44.32
C SER A 130 3.26 4.78 42.85
N TRP A 131 4.43 4.32 42.40
CA TRP A 131 4.64 3.79 41.06
C TRP A 131 3.65 2.66 40.69
N ASN A 132 3.12 1.95 41.68
CA ASN A 132 2.12 0.90 41.52
C ASN A 132 0.81 1.38 40.86
N ILE A 133 0.52 2.67 40.90
CA ILE A 133 -0.67 3.26 40.22
C ILE A 133 -0.54 3.09 38.70
N PHE A 134 0.66 3.15 38.17
CA PHE A 134 0.93 3.04 36.74
C PHE A 134 1.09 1.59 36.28
N VAL A 135 1.66 0.72 37.12
CA VAL A 135 1.94 -0.69 36.76
C VAL A 135 0.63 -1.43 36.40
N GLY A 136 -0.44 -1.24 37.19
CA GLY A 136 -1.76 -1.84 36.89
C GLY A 136 -2.49 -1.20 35.71
N LYS A 137 -1.98 -0.09 35.14
CA LYS A 137 -2.63 0.66 34.04
C LYS A 137 -1.97 0.45 32.68
N SER A 138 -0.86 -0.28 32.63
CA SER A 138 -0.15 -0.58 31.36
C SER A 138 -1.06 -1.19 30.29
N PRO A 139 -1.94 -2.18 30.58
CA PRO A 139 -2.88 -2.71 29.60
C PRO A 139 -3.84 -1.67 29.06
N ARG A 140 -4.26 -0.70 29.91
CA ARG A 140 -5.16 0.37 29.51
C ARG A 140 -4.51 1.36 28.55
N ILE A 141 -3.25 1.71 28.76
CA ILE A 141 -2.48 2.57 27.84
C ILE A 141 -2.34 1.89 26.48
N ARG A 142 -2.05 0.60 26.46
CA ARG A 142 -1.99 -0.18 25.21
C ARG A 142 -3.36 -0.19 24.50
N SER A 143 -4.45 -0.42 25.23
CA SER A 143 -5.79 -0.43 24.66
C SER A 143 -6.23 0.93 24.11
N LEU A 144 -5.75 2.04 24.69
CA LEU A 144 -6.01 3.39 24.19
C LEU A 144 -5.61 3.54 22.72
N PHE A 145 -4.44 3.02 22.35
CA PHE A 145 -3.97 3.07 20.97
C PHE A 145 -4.64 2.02 20.09
N LEU A 146 -4.79 0.79 20.57
CA LEU A 146 -5.34 -0.32 19.77
C LEU A 146 -6.86 -0.19 19.53
N GLN A 147 -7.60 0.37 20.49
CA GLN A 147 -9.07 0.52 20.40
C GLN A 147 -9.52 1.87 19.87
N ASN A 148 -8.59 2.79 19.58
CA ASN A 148 -8.95 4.08 19.02
C ASN A 148 -9.49 3.90 17.60
N LYS A 149 -10.62 4.52 17.27
CA LYS A 149 -11.26 4.48 15.93
C LYS A 149 -10.32 4.93 14.79
N LEU A 150 -9.35 5.79 15.09
CA LEU A 150 -8.38 6.29 14.12
C LEU A 150 -7.14 5.38 13.99
N SER A 151 -6.94 4.42 14.89
CA SER A 151 -5.85 3.46 14.79
C SER A 151 -6.17 2.40 13.74
N GLN A 152 -5.24 2.20 12.82
CA GLN A 152 -5.35 1.23 11.73
C GLN A 152 -4.05 0.43 11.63
N TRP A 153 -4.16 -0.83 11.26
CA TRP A 153 -3.00 -1.63 10.88
C TRP A 153 -2.36 -1.03 9.64
N LEU A 154 -1.03 -0.96 9.64
CA LEU A 154 -0.29 -0.39 8.52
C LEU A 154 -0.51 -1.22 7.25
N GLU A 155 -0.89 -0.56 6.17
CA GLU A 155 -0.94 -1.16 4.84
C GLU A 155 0.48 -1.18 4.27
N ASP A 156 1.09 -2.33 4.26
CA ASP A 156 2.46 -2.57 3.84
C ASP A 156 2.57 -3.49 2.62
N THR A 157 1.61 -3.43 1.73
CA THR A 157 1.65 -4.18 0.45
C THR A 157 2.91 -3.86 -0.34
N ASN A 158 3.31 -2.59 -0.36
CA ASN A 158 4.53 -2.12 -1.01
C ASN A 158 4.96 -0.75 -0.42
N PRO A 159 6.16 -0.24 -0.74
CA PRO A 159 6.65 1.05 -0.24
C PRO A 159 5.73 2.24 -0.50
N VAL A 160 4.98 2.24 -1.60
CA VAL A 160 4.04 3.33 -1.95
C VAL A 160 2.81 3.28 -1.07
N SER A 161 2.26 2.09 -0.82
CA SER A 161 1.11 1.88 0.07
C SER A 161 1.46 2.30 1.49
N GLU A 162 2.61 1.87 1.99
CA GLU A 162 3.12 2.22 3.32
C GLU A 162 3.30 3.74 3.45
N GLY A 163 3.98 4.36 2.49
CA GLY A 163 4.22 5.81 2.48
C GLY A 163 2.94 6.63 2.40
N SER A 164 1.97 6.18 1.61
CA SER A 164 0.65 6.79 1.51
C SER A 164 -0.14 6.64 2.82
N HIS A 165 -0.17 5.44 3.42
CA HIS A 165 -0.90 5.20 4.65
C HIS A 165 -0.38 6.04 5.82
N LYS A 166 0.94 6.19 5.95
CA LYS A 166 1.59 7.05 6.96
C LYS A 166 1.24 8.55 6.79
N ARG A 167 0.80 8.96 5.60
CA ARG A 167 0.44 10.33 5.24
C ARG A 167 -1.06 10.55 5.12
N ARG A 168 -1.87 9.58 5.50
CA ARG A 168 -3.33 9.64 5.45
C ARG A 168 -3.88 10.61 6.48
N ILE A 169 -4.81 11.47 6.05
CA ILE A 169 -5.56 12.35 6.91
C ILE A 169 -6.96 11.76 7.05
N ALA A 170 -7.35 11.41 8.26
CA ALA A 170 -8.68 10.91 8.56
C ALA A 170 -9.37 11.82 9.57
N TYR A 171 -10.65 12.10 9.34
CA TYR A 171 -11.50 12.81 10.25
C TYR A 171 -12.43 11.79 10.95
N ASP A 172 -12.61 11.94 12.26
CA ASP A 172 -13.64 11.20 12.99
C ASP A 172 -14.99 11.90 12.79
N LEU A 173 -15.66 11.56 11.69
CA LEU A 173 -16.97 12.07 11.34
C LEU A 173 -17.99 10.97 11.53
N ASP A 174 -18.92 11.13 12.47
CA ASP A 174 -20.00 10.17 12.69
C ASP A 174 -20.93 10.10 11.47
N LEU A 175 -21.27 11.26 10.88
CA LEU A 175 -22.10 11.37 9.67
C LEU A 175 -21.49 12.42 8.72
N PRO A 176 -20.78 11.99 7.69
CA PRO A 176 -20.21 12.90 6.70
C PRO A 176 -21.29 13.51 5.82
N THR A 177 -21.24 14.83 5.63
CA THR A 177 -22.11 15.57 4.71
C THR A 177 -21.42 15.73 3.33
N ASN A 178 -22.17 16.16 2.33
CA ASN A 178 -21.59 16.46 1.02
C ASN A 178 -20.59 17.62 1.07
N ASP A 179 -20.79 18.57 1.98
CA ASP A 179 -19.92 19.72 2.17
C ASP A 179 -18.53 19.29 2.71
N ASP A 180 -18.48 18.23 3.54
CA ASP A 180 -17.21 17.69 4.04
C ASP A 180 -16.32 17.09 2.94
N ARG A 181 -16.87 16.85 1.74
CA ARG A 181 -16.17 16.27 0.58
C ARG A 181 -15.60 17.31 -0.37
N ILE A 182 -15.88 18.58 -0.13
CA ILE A 182 -15.45 19.67 -1.01
C ILE A 182 -13.97 19.96 -0.76
N TYR A 183 -13.22 20.09 -1.86
CA TYR A 183 -11.82 20.53 -1.80
C TYR A 183 -11.75 22.03 -1.50
N HIS A 184 -11.33 22.38 -0.27
CA HIS A 184 -11.24 23.76 0.16
C HIS A 184 -9.94 24.44 -0.32
N SER A 185 -9.96 25.74 -0.56
CA SER A 185 -8.78 26.51 -1.03
C SER A 185 -7.57 26.41 -0.09
N SER A 186 -7.78 26.22 1.22
CA SER A 186 -6.72 26.01 2.21
C SER A 186 -5.97 24.69 2.06
N TYR A 187 -6.46 23.76 1.23
CA TYR A 187 -5.82 22.47 0.99
C TYR A 187 -4.66 22.57 0.01
N ARG A 188 -4.62 23.66 -0.78
CA ARG A 188 -3.59 23.85 -1.80
C ARG A 188 -2.18 23.76 -1.20
N GLY A 189 -1.34 22.90 -1.77
CA GLY A 189 0.02 22.66 -1.30
C GLY A 189 0.16 21.82 -0.03
N THR A 190 -0.96 21.51 0.65
CA THR A 190 -0.95 20.71 1.90
C THR A 190 -1.58 19.34 1.68
N VAL A 191 -2.74 19.32 1.04
CA VAL A 191 -3.52 18.09 0.79
C VAL A 191 -3.51 17.79 -0.70
N CYS A 192 -3.30 16.52 -1.04
CA CYS A 192 -3.35 16.06 -2.41
C CYS A 192 -4.75 16.24 -3.01
N PRO A 193 -4.86 16.85 -4.19
CA PRO A 193 -6.16 17.03 -4.86
C PRO A 193 -6.65 15.75 -5.57
N ILE A 194 -5.83 14.70 -5.68
CA ILE A 194 -6.12 13.50 -6.47
C ILE A 194 -6.36 12.29 -5.56
N GLU A 195 -5.49 12.05 -4.58
CA GLU A 195 -5.50 10.83 -3.80
C GLU A 195 -6.61 10.81 -2.74
N THR A 196 -7.61 9.96 -2.95
CA THR A 196 -8.74 9.69 -2.03
C THR A 196 -9.26 8.26 -2.31
N PRO A 197 -10.00 7.61 -1.40
CA PRO A 197 -10.66 6.34 -1.71
C PRO A 197 -11.71 6.46 -2.82
N GLU A 198 -11.94 5.38 -3.57
CA GLU A 198 -12.98 5.30 -4.61
C GLU A 198 -14.36 4.90 -4.06
N SER A 199 -14.50 4.71 -2.76
CA SER A 199 -15.72 4.22 -2.11
C SER A 199 -16.51 5.35 -1.44
N GLY A 200 -17.50 5.01 -0.61
CA GLY A 200 -18.29 5.96 0.18
C GLY A 200 -17.49 6.96 1.02
N LYS A 201 -16.18 6.74 1.22
CA LYS A 201 -15.27 7.66 1.92
C LYS A 201 -14.53 8.63 0.99
N ILE A 202 -14.95 8.74 -0.26
CA ILE A 202 -14.36 9.69 -1.25
C ILE A 202 -14.44 11.13 -0.70
N GLY A 203 -13.33 11.86 -0.77
CA GLY A 203 -13.21 13.25 -0.30
C GLY A 203 -13.15 13.42 1.23
N ILE A 204 -13.38 12.35 2.02
CA ILE A 204 -13.31 12.39 3.50
C ILE A 204 -11.94 11.92 3.98
N VAL A 205 -11.44 10.81 3.45
CA VAL A 205 -10.09 10.35 3.69
C VAL A 205 -9.18 10.98 2.65
N LEU A 206 -8.24 11.77 3.10
CA LEU A 206 -7.34 12.56 2.28
C LEU A 206 -5.89 12.17 2.57
N ASN A 207 -4.96 12.67 1.77
CA ASN A 207 -3.53 12.43 1.98
C ASN A 207 -2.75 13.74 1.87
N TYR A 208 -1.68 13.85 2.68
CA TYR A 208 -0.77 14.97 2.57
C TYR A 208 -0.03 14.96 1.23
N ALA A 209 0.14 16.14 0.66
CA ALA A 209 1.01 16.35 -0.49
C ALA A 209 2.45 15.95 -0.17
N SER A 210 3.20 15.42 -1.14
CA SER A 210 4.57 14.90 -0.94
C SER A 210 5.55 15.96 -0.45
N GLY A 211 5.38 17.21 -0.88
CA GLY A 211 6.23 18.34 -0.51
C GLY A 211 5.80 19.10 0.72
N TYR A 212 4.78 18.63 1.46
CA TYR A 212 4.39 19.24 2.70
C TYR A 212 5.49 19.07 3.76
N ARG A 213 6.43 19.93 3.70
CA ARG A 213 7.34 20.33 4.78
C ARG A 213 7.23 21.85 4.83
N ASN A 214 7.20 22.42 5.99
CA ASN A 214 7.14 23.84 6.38
C ASN A 214 8.03 24.84 5.57
N THR A 215 8.29 24.59 4.32
CA THR A 215 9.08 25.45 3.46
C THR A 215 8.19 26.18 2.50
N ASN A 216 8.15 27.50 2.60
CA ASN A 216 7.46 28.47 1.74
C ASN A 216 7.87 28.45 0.25
N LYS A 217 8.39 27.33 -0.25
CA LYS A 217 8.74 27.19 -1.67
C LYS A 217 7.65 26.39 -2.37
N ASP A 218 6.74 27.09 -3.03
CA ASP A 218 5.82 26.56 -4.05
C ASP A 218 6.63 26.05 -5.26
N THR A 219 7.33 24.95 -5.09
CA THR A 219 7.79 24.18 -6.23
C THR A 219 6.63 23.33 -6.70
N GLY A 220 6.11 23.57 -7.90
CA GLY A 220 4.91 22.93 -8.46
C GLY A 220 4.90 21.40 -8.48
N TYR A 221 6.03 20.77 -8.12
CA TYR A 221 6.24 19.31 -8.07
C TYR A 221 5.68 18.63 -6.83
N ASN A 222 5.33 19.37 -5.78
CA ASN A 222 5.04 18.84 -4.48
C ASN A 222 3.56 18.93 -4.06
N ILE A 223 2.67 19.25 -5.01
CA ILE A 223 1.24 19.49 -4.77
C ILE A 223 0.48 18.16 -4.57
N VAL A 224 0.98 17.07 -5.12
CA VAL A 224 0.33 15.75 -5.08
C VAL A 224 0.96 14.83 -4.05
N ALA A 225 0.22 13.83 -3.58
CA ALA A 225 0.72 12.78 -2.69
C ALA A 225 1.72 11.85 -3.42
N LEU A 226 2.37 10.97 -2.65
CA LEU A 226 3.37 10.05 -3.18
C LEU A 226 2.88 9.17 -4.34
N PRO A 227 1.72 8.46 -4.26
CA PRO A 227 1.30 7.61 -5.36
C PRO A 227 1.04 8.36 -6.68
N PRO A 228 0.26 9.45 -6.73
CA PRO A 228 0.09 10.18 -7.99
C PRO A 228 1.39 10.84 -8.47
N SER A 229 2.35 11.09 -7.59
CA SER A 229 3.65 11.65 -7.97
C SER A 229 4.53 10.67 -8.78
N LEU A 230 4.21 9.38 -8.76
CA LEU A 230 4.88 8.35 -9.53
C LEU A 230 4.29 8.17 -10.94
N ILE A 231 3.15 8.81 -11.26
CA ILE A 231 2.51 8.67 -12.56
C ILE A 231 3.15 9.66 -13.55
N PRO A 232 3.87 9.20 -14.58
CA PRO A 232 4.37 10.08 -15.61
C PRO A 232 3.19 10.68 -16.40
N PHE A 233 3.34 11.88 -16.93
CA PHE A 233 2.26 12.57 -17.67
C PHE A 233 0.93 12.68 -16.92
N LEU A 234 0.99 12.91 -15.63
CA LEU A 234 -0.19 13.02 -14.77
C LEU A 234 -1.21 14.02 -15.32
N ASN A 235 -0.73 15.15 -15.85
CA ASN A 235 -1.53 16.23 -16.45
C ASN A 235 -2.17 15.88 -17.80
N LYS A 236 -1.83 14.73 -18.39
CA LYS A 236 -2.44 14.23 -19.65
C LYS A 236 -3.55 13.21 -19.41
N ASN A 237 -3.87 12.89 -18.14
CA ASN A 237 -4.90 11.95 -17.76
C ASN A 237 -6.09 12.66 -17.13
N ASP A 238 -7.28 12.10 -17.29
CA ASP A 238 -8.45 12.51 -16.52
C ASP A 238 -8.23 12.29 -15.02
N ALA A 239 -8.81 13.16 -14.17
CA ALA A 239 -8.62 13.11 -12.72
C ALA A 239 -9.03 11.76 -12.09
N ASN A 240 -10.13 11.17 -12.56
CA ASN A 240 -10.57 9.85 -12.10
C ASN A 240 -9.54 8.77 -12.42
N ARG A 241 -8.89 8.84 -13.58
CA ARG A 241 -7.85 7.88 -13.98
C ARG A 241 -6.55 8.08 -13.21
N CYS A 242 -6.21 9.33 -12.86
CA CYS A 242 -5.10 9.62 -11.95
C CYS A 242 -5.34 9.00 -10.57
N LEU A 243 -6.57 9.11 -10.04
CA LEU A 243 -6.96 8.49 -8.79
C LEU A 243 -6.86 6.96 -8.86
N MET A 244 -7.42 6.35 -9.91
CA MET A 244 -7.33 4.90 -10.11
C MET A 244 -5.89 4.43 -10.26
N GLY A 245 -5.05 5.13 -11.03
CA GLY A 245 -3.62 4.84 -11.16
C GLY A 245 -2.88 4.89 -9.83
N SER A 246 -3.16 5.90 -9.00
CA SER A 246 -2.63 6.01 -7.64
C SER A 246 -3.02 4.81 -6.77
N ASN A 247 -4.28 4.37 -6.85
CA ASN A 247 -4.75 3.19 -6.12
C ASN A 247 -4.12 1.89 -6.65
N MET A 248 -3.89 1.76 -7.96
CA MET A 248 -3.21 0.59 -8.54
C MET A 248 -1.75 0.50 -8.09
N LEU A 249 -1.03 1.62 -8.02
CA LEU A 249 0.34 1.65 -7.49
C LEU A 249 0.42 1.16 -6.04
N LYS A 250 -0.56 1.48 -5.20
CA LYS A 250 -0.63 0.99 -3.82
C LYS A 250 -0.93 -0.52 -3.73
N GLN A 251 -1.56 -1.10 -4.74
CA GLN A 251 -1.94 -2.52 -4.81
C GLN A 251 -0.94 -3.37 -5.60
N SER A 252 0.15 -2.79 -6.10
CA SER A 252 1.15 -3.51 -6.88
C SER A 252 1.97 -4.46 -5.99
N LEU A 253 2.22 -5.66 -6.52
CA LEU A 253 3.03 -6.68 -5.86
C LEU A 253 4.48 -6.64 -6.35
N PRO A 254 5.47 -7.00 -5.50
CA PRO A 254 6.84 -7.13 -5.94
C PRO A 254 6.98 -8.28 -6.94
N LEU A 255 7.69 -8.02 -8.03
CA LEU A 255 7.95 -9.02 -9.06
C LEU A 255 9.33 -9.65 -8.85
N LYS A 256 9.42 -10.96 -9.08
CA LYS A 256 10.68 -11.73 -9.04
C LYS A 256 11.73 -11.17 -10.00
N LYS A 257 11.29 -10.75 -11.20
CA LYS A 257 12.15 -10.19 -12.26
C LYS A 257 11.68 -8.77 -12.63
N SER A 258 11.62 -7.87 -11.66
CA SER A 258 11.32 -6.47 -11.94
C SER A 258 12.39 -5.81 -12.81
N LYS A 259 12.00 -4.86 -13.65
CA LYS A 259 12.89 -4.04 -14.47
C LYS A 259 12.52 -2.57 -14.33
N TRP A 260 13.45 -1.69 -14.60
CA TRP A 260 13.19 -0.26 -14.63
C TRP A 260 12.11 0.06 -15.65
N SER A 261 11.15 0.87 -15.24
CA SER A 261 10.20 1.48 -16.16
C SER A 261 10.96 2.34 -17.16
N LYS A 262 10.57 2.33 -18.44
CA LYS A 262 11.23 3.11 -19.49
C LYS A 262 11.02 4.62 -19.35
N VAL A 263 9.95 5.00 -18.65
CA VAL A 263 9.62 6.39 -18.33
C VAL A 263 9.31 6.45 -16.84
N ILE A 264 10.03 7.31 -16.11
CA ILE A 264 9.88 7.46 -14.64
C ILE A 264 9.76 8.93 -14.26
N THR A 265 9.33 9.18 -13.04
CA THR A 265 9.40 10.50 -12.39
C THR A 265 10.53 10.52 -11.37
N GLU A 266 10.95 11.70 -10.96
CA GLU A 266 12.01 11.90 -9.96
C GLU A 266 11.75 11.13 -8.64
N ASN A 267 10.47 10.97 -8.27
CA ASN A 267 10.11 10.30 -7.02
C ASN A 267 10.38 8.79 -7.02
N TYR A 268 10.57 8.15 -8.16
CA TYR A 268 11.06 6.77 -8.23
C TYR A 268 12.47 6.63 -7.63
N ILE A 269 13.30 7.66 -7.79
CA ILE A 269 14.66 7.73 -7.25
C ILE A 269 14.61 8.17 -5.78
N ASN A 270 13.82 9.19 -5.47
CA ASN A 270 13.75 9.75 -4.13
C ASN A 270 13.27 8.74 -3.07
N MET A 271 12.36 7.81 -3.43
CA MET A 271 11.87 6.78 -2.51
C MET A 271 12.96 5.86 -1.99
N TYR A 272 14.01 5.62 -2.77
CA TYR A 272 15.12 4.74 -2.38
C TYR A 272 15.78 5.17 -1.06
N ASN A 273 15.98 6.47 -0.89
CA ASN A 273 16.68 7.03 0.27
C ASN A 273 15.85 7.02 1.56
N TYR A 274 14.53 6.86 1.47
CA TYR A 274 13.62 7.02 2.61
C TYR A 274 12.98 5.72 3.08
N HIS A 275 13.08 4.64 2.31
CA HIS A 275 12.42 3.40 2.69
C HIS A 275 13.27 2.59 3.68
N TRP A 276 12.64 2.08 4.76
CA TRP A 276 13.29 1.37 5.85
C TRP A 276 13.96 0.05 5.44
N THR A 277 13.52 -0.57 4.36
CA THR A 277 14.13 -1.81 3.83
C THR A 277 15.49 -1.59 3.16
N ASN A 278 15.82 -0.34 2.80
CA ASN A 278 17.15 0.04 2.33
C ASN A 278 17.97 0.48 3.56
N ILE A 279 18.52 -0.52 4.24
CA ILE A 279 19.15 -0.36 5.55
C ILE A 279 20.44 0.40 5.39
N LYS A 280 20.61 1.44 6.24
CA LYS A 280 21.77 2.33 6.23
C LYS A 280 22.76 1.95 7.33
N SER A 281 24.04 2.19 7.08
CA SER A 281 25.07 2.05 8.09
C SER A 281 24.88 3.08 9.21
N PRO A 282 24.77 2.65 10.48
CA PRO A 282 24.69 3.57 11.59
C PRO A 282 26.02 4.29 11.87
N VAL A 283 27.13 3.76 11.37
CA VAL A 283 28.50 4.23 11.67
C VAL A 283 29.39 4.18 10.45
N ALA A 284 30.46 4.96 10.45
CA ALA A 284 31.55 4.83 9.49
C ALA A 284 32.48 3.68 9.91
N GLY A 285 32.88 2.83 8.95
CA GLY A 285 33.72 1.68 9.26
C GLY A 285 34.03 0.79 8.05
N VAL A 286 34.46 -0.42 8.35
CA VAL A 286 34.75 -1.46 7.36
C VAL A 286 33.82 -2.66 7.60
N VAL A 287 33.24 -3.20 6.55
CA VAL A 287 32.38 -4.38 6.60
C VAL A 287 33.22 -5.61 6.90
N THR A 288 33.01 -6.26 8.06
CA THR A 288 33.75 -7.45 8.49
C THR A 288 33.07 -8.77 8.13
N SER A 289 31.74 -8.77 8.13
CA SER A 289 30.98 -9.97 7.73
C SER A 289 29.64 -9.58 7.07
N VAL A 290 29.23 -10.39 6.09
CA VAL A 290 27.93 -10.31 5.42
C VAL A 290 27.28 -11.69 5.54
N GLY A 291 26.27 -11.78 6.38
CA GLY A 291 25.46 -12.99 6.60
C GLY A 291 24.07 -12.86 6.02
N THR A 292 23.23 -13.87 6.18
CA THR A 292 21.83 -13.90 5.73
C THR A 292 20.91 -12.98 6.51
N ASN A 293 21.17 -12.81 7.83
CA ASN A 293 20.32 -12.02 8.72
C ASN A 293 21.04 -10.83 9.37
N ARG A 294 22.36 -10.70 9.11
CA ARG A 294 23.16 -9.64 9.78
C ARG A 294 24.39 -9.28 8.97
N ILE A 295 24.66 -7.98 8.91
CA ILE A 295 25.93 -7.40 8.42
C ILE A 295 26.67 -6.84 9.65
N ARG A 296 27.99 -7.01 9.72
CA ARG A 296 28.80 -6.39 10.78
C ARG A 296 29.71 -5.33 10.20
N VAL A 297 29.72 -4.16 10.84
CA VAL A 297 30.56 -3.03 10.48
C VAL A 297 31.50 -2.73 11.64
N LYS A 298 32.80 -2.77 11.40
CA LYS A 298 33.84 -2.46 12.40
C LYS A 298 34.22 -0.98 12.29
N THR A 299 34.05 -0.26 13.39
CA THR A 299 34.39 1.15 13.48
C THR A 299 35.91 1.35 13.55
N GLY A 300 36.37 2.60 13.35
CA GLY A 300 37.77 2.97 13.55
C GLY A 300 38.27 2.76 14.99
N SER A 301 37.37 2.71 15.99
CA SER A 301 37.68 2.39 17.38
C SER A 301 37.84 0.89 17.63
N GLY A 302 37.57 0.04 16.65
CA GLY A 302 37.67 -1.42 16.77
C GLY A 302 36.40 -2.12 17.19
N GLU A 303 35.32 -1.43 17.50
CA GLU A 303 34.01 -1.95 17.87
C GLU A 303 33.28 -2.49 16.65
N GLU A 304 32.69 -3.69 16.76
CA GLU A 304 31.86 -4.29 15.73
C GLU A 304 30.37 -4.07 16.02
N ILE A 305 29.70 -3.32 15.13
CA ILE A 305 28.29 -3.03 15.24
C ILE A 305 27.51 -3.97 14.30
N PRO A 306 26.61 -4.81 14.84
CA PRO A 306 25.74 -5.64 14.03
C PRO A 306 24.59 -4.82 13.46
N VAL A 307 24.34 -4.96 12.18
CA VAL A 307 23.19 -4.39 11.46
C VAL A 307 22.31 -5.53 11.01
N GLU A 308 21.07 -5.58 11.50
CA GLU A 308 20.13 -6.62 11.14
C GLU A 308 19.59 -6.40 9.73
N ILE A 309 19.42 -7.50 8.98
CA ILE A 309 18.85 -7.53 7.64
C ILE A 309 17.71 -8.54 7.59
N TYR A 310 16.78 -8.34 6.67
CA TYR A 310 15.55 -9.13 6.59
C TYR A 310 15.58 -10.07 5.40
N THR A 311 15.28 -11.34 5.64
CA THR A 311 15.10 -12.37 4.60
C THR A 311 13.72 -12.99 4.75
N ASN A 312 12.93 -12.99 3.67
CA ASN A 312 11.57 -13.52 3.63
C ASN A 312 10.66 -13.02 4.78
N PHE A 313 10.82 -11.74 5.14
CA PHE A 313 9.96 -11.13 6.14
C PHE A 313 8.57 -10.88 5.56
N SER A 314 7.55 -11.38 6.25
CA SER A 314 6.16 -11.22 5.84
C SER A 314 5.58 -9.88 6.30
N GLY A 315 5.09 -9.08 5.37
CA GLY A 315 4.23 -7.94 5.68
C GLY A 315 2.79 -8.35 6.05
N ASN A 316 1.98 -7.41 6.53
CA ASN A 316 0.57 -7.65 6.91
C ASN A 316 -0.30 -8.16 5.75
N LYS A 317 0.11 -7.92 4.51
CA LYS A 317 -0.57 -8.38 3.28
C LYS A 317 0.12 -9.59 2.63
N LYS A 318 0.93 -10.31 3.39
CA LYS A 318 1.71 -11.46 2.90
C LYS A 318 2.70 -11.11 1.78
N THR A 319 3.16 -9.87 1.74
CA THR A 319 4.19 -9.43 0.82
C THR A 319 5.57 -9.83 1.33
N ASN A 320 6.43 -10.34 0.45
CA ASN A 320 7.78 -10.75 0.80
C ASN A 320 8.74 -9.55 0.83
N TYR A 321 9.19 -9.18 2.03
CA TYR A 321 10.23 -8.18 2.25
C TYR A 321 11.58 -8.88 2.44
N THR A 322 12.33 -8.98 1.37
CA THR A 322 13.71 -9.48 1.40
C THR A 322 14.67 -8.35 1.04
N THR A 323 15.70 -8.20 1.86
CA THR A 323 16.77 -7.23 1.61
C THR A 323 18.01 -7.97 1.12
N VAL A 324 18.63 -7.46 0.06
CA VAL A 324 19.83 -8.04 -0.55
C VAL A 324 21.02 -7.15 -0.19
N PRO A 325 22.11 -7.71 0.40
CA PRO A 325 23.31 -6.93 0.67
C PRO A 325 23.91 -6.34 -0.61
N LYS A 326 24.26 -5.06 -0.60
CA LYS A 326 24.98 -4.37 -1.67
C LYS A 326 26.49 -4.29 -1.42
N VAL A 327 26.88 -4.47 -0.16
CA VAL A 327 28.26 -4.36 0.29
C VAL A 327 28.92 -5.73 0.37
N LYS A 328 30.23 -5.77 0.21
CA LYS A 328 31.05 -6.95 0.36
C LYS A 328 31.95 -6.83 1.58
N VAL A 329 32.46 -7.94 2.06
CA VAL A 329 33.47 -7.95 3.14
C VAL A 329 34.72 -7.18 2.69
N GLY A 330 35.15 -6.23 3.50
CA GLY A 330 36.26 -5.34 3.21
C GLY A 330 35.87 -3.96 2.66
N ASP A 331 34.60 -3.75 2.29
CA ASP A 331 34.16 -2.43 1.81
C ASP A 331 34.20 -1.40 2.96
N ARG A 332 34.60 -0.19 2.61
CA ARG A 332 34.52 0.96 3.50
C ARG A 332 33.17 1.63 3.30
N VAL A 333 32.52 1.94 4.41
CA VAL A 333 31.20 2.57 4.44
C VAL A 333 31.22 3.77 5.39
N GLU A 334 30.48 4.81 5.04
CA GLU A 334 30.25 5.97 5.88
C GLU A 334 28.92 5.84 6.63
N ALA A 335 28.73 6.65 7.67
CA ALA A 335 27.45 6.70 8.35
C ALA A 335 26.36 7.25 7.42
N GLY A 336 25.30 6.48 7.21
CA GLY A 336 24.22 6.81 6.27
C GLY A 336 24.30 6.10 4.91
N ASP A 337 25.42 5.44 4.60
CA ASP A 337 25.53 4.65 3.37
C ASP A 337 24.59 3.46 3.39
N ILE A 338 24.02 3.13 2.23
CA ILE A 338 23.04 2.05 2.09
C ILE A 338 23.78 0.71 1.98
N LEU A 339 23.54 -0.17 2.96
CA LEU A 339 24.15 -1.49 3.05
C LEU A 339 23.35 -2.55 2.28
N THR A 340 22.02 -2.38 2.18
CA THR A 340 21.12 -3.35 1.57
C THR A 340 20.15 -2.69 0.60
N GLU A 341 19.68 -3.45 -0.36
CA GLU A 341 18.61 -3.05 -1.28
C GLU A 341 17.48 -4.07 -1.22
N SER A 342 16.24 -3.61 -1.06
CA SER A 342 15.11 -4.51 -1.10
C SER A 342 14.68 -4.83 -2.53
N LYS A 343 13.91 -5.92 -2.72
CA LYS A 343 13.40 -6.34 -4.02
C LYS A 343 12.49 -5.32 -4.71
N PHE A 344 12.00 -4.33 -3.96
CA PHE A 344 11.21 -3.23 -4.54
C PHE A 344 12.06 -2.20 -5.27
N PHE A 345 13.37 -2.25 -5.10
CA PHE A 345 14.31 -1.32 -5.69
C PHE A 345 15.34 -2.07 -6.50
N LYS A 346 15.85 -1.43 -7.53
CA LYS A 346 16.96 -1.93 -8.34
C LYS A 346 17.89 -0.78 -8.67
N SER A 347 19.12 -0.89 -8.22
CA SER A 347 20.16 0.14 -8.44
C SER A 347 19.70 1.56 -8.08
N GLY A 348 19.02 1.71 -6.94
CA GLY A 348 18.58 3.01 -6.43
C GLY A 348 17.25 3.54 -6.98
N VAL A 349 16.54 2.77 -7.80
CA VAL A 349 15.26 3.17 -8.40
C VAL A 349 14.16 2.22 -7.96
N TYR A 350 13.00 2.76 -7.61
CA TYR A 350 11.81 1.97 -7.32
C TYR A 350 11.32 1.22 -8.56
N THR A 351 11.15 -0.10 -8.45
CA THR A 351 10.79 -0.99 -9.56
C THR A 351 9.60 -1.88 -9.23
N PRO A 352 8.37 -1.32 -9.18
CA PRO A 352 7.17 -2.10 -8.87
C PRO A 352 6.69 -2.97 -10.03
N SER A 353 7.33 -2.89 -11.19
CA SER A 353 6.75 -3.27 -12.47
C SER A 353 7.80 -3.81 -13.43
N THR A 354 7.32 -4.16 -14.61
CA THR A 354 8.18 -4.46 -15.76
C THR A 354 7.64 -3.76 -17.02
N PRO A 355 8.49 -3.18 -17.87
CA PRO A 355 8.08 -2.68 -19.17
C PRO A 355 7.79 -3.85 -20.11
N LEU A 356 6.61 -3.85 -20.74
CA LEU A 356 6.17 -4.86 -21.69
C LEU A 356 5.90 -4.22 -23.06
N LEU A 357 6.21 -4.96 -24.11
CA LEU A 357 5.86 -4.56 -25.47
C LEU A 357 4.36 -4.73 -25.68
N ALA A 358 3.65 -3.61 -25.70
CA ALA A 358 2.20 -3.55 -25.81
C ALA A 358 1.74 -3.16 -27.20
N ALA A 359 0.63 -3.75 -27.67
CA ALA A 359 -0.06 -3.33 -28.88
C ALA A 359 -1.56 -3.09 -28.56
N TYR A 360 -2.10 -2.04 -29.16
CA TYR A 360 -3.51 -1.65 -28.97
C TYR A 360 -4.33 -2.06 -30.19
N LEU A 361 -4.96 -3.21 -30.14
CA LEU A 361 -5.86 -3.70 -31.21
C LEU A 361 -6.97 -4.58 -30.61
N PRO A 362 -8.17 -4.57 -31.18
CA PRO A 362 -9.17 -5.60 -30.88
C PRO A 362 -8.65 -6.95 -31.37
N TYR A 363 -8.62 -7.95 -30.52
CA TYR A 363 -8.03 -9.24 -30.86
C TYR A 363 -9.01 -10.38 -30.53
N ASN A 364 -9.67 -10.90 -31.54
CA ASN A 364 -10.60 -12.05 -31.53
C ASN A 364 -11.64 -12.04 -30.38
N GLY A 365 -12.01 -10.85 -29.89
CA GLY A 365 -12.91 -10.69 -28.74
C GLY A 365 -12.27 -11.01 -27.38
N TYR A 366 -11.06 -11.56 -27.32
CA TYR A 366 -10.39 -11.93 -26.08
C TYR A 366 -10.06 -10.73 -25.18
N ASN A 367 -9.90 -9.54 -25.76
CA ASN A 367 -9.64 -8.32 -25.03
C ASN A 367 -10.83 -7.34 -25.06
N PHE A 368 -12.05 -7.88 -25.14
CA PHE A 368 -13.25 -7.08 -25.02
C PHE A 368 -13.32 -6.37 -23.66
N GLU A 369 -13.78 -5.13 -23.66
CA GLU A 369 -13.82 -4.24 -22.48
C GLU A 369 -12.45 -4.09 -21.81
N ASP A 370 -12.29 -4.54 -20.56
CA ASP A 370 -11.07 -4.45 -19.74
C ASP A 370 -10.26 -5.74 -19.74
N SER A 371 -10.51 -6.62 -20.69
CA SER A 371 -9.77 -7.87 -20.80
C SER A 371 -8.42 -7.67 -21.50
N ILE A 372 -7.45 -8.46 -21.09
CA ILE A 372 -6.05 -8.38 -21.54
C ILE A 372 -5.61 -9.74 -22.04
N VAL A 373 -4.96 -9.76 -23.20
CA VAL A 373 -4.29 -10.95 -23.70
C VAL A 373 -2.78 -10.81 -23.46
N ILE A 374 -2.18 -11.86 -22.93
CA ILE A 374 -0.74 -11.88 -22.63
C ILE A 374 -0.03 -13.06 -23.29
N SER A 375 1.26 -12.91 -23.54
CA SER A 375 2.11 -13.96 -24.08
C SER A 375 2.51 -14.98 -23.02
N GLN A 376 2.52 -16.26 -23.37
CA GLN A 376 3.03 -17.37 -22.56
C GLN A 376 4.47 -17.12 -22.08
N ARG A 377 5.30 -16.39 -22.85
CA ARG A 377 6.64 -15.99 -22.45
C ARG A 377 6.69 -15.34 -21.07
N LEU A 378 5.68 -14.52 -20.72
CA LEU A 378 5.63 -13.81 -19.44
C LEU A 378 5.49 -14.76 -18.25
N VAL A 379 4.86 -15.91 -18.47
CA VAL A 379 4.68 -16.99 -17.47
C VAL A 379 5.93 -17.85 -17.37
N ASP A 380 6.46 -18.27 -18.54
CA ASP A 380 7.59 -19.22 -18.62
C ASP A 380 8.89 -18.61 -18.11
N GLU A 381 9.14 -17.33 -18.45
CA GLU A 381 10.31 -16.59 -18.01
C GLU A 381 10.16 -15.94 -16.63
N ASP A 382 9.07 -16.17 -15.90
CA ASP A 382 8.79 -15.58 -14.58
C ASP A 382 8.76 -14.03 -14.59
N ILE A 383 8.36 -13.38 -15.67
CA ILE A 383 8.42 -11.92 -15.80
C ILE A 383 7.35 -11.25 -14.92
N LEU A 384 6.12 -11.80 -14.92
CA LEU A 384 5.00 -11.33 -14.07
C LEU A 384 4.77 -12.24 -12.86
N THR A 385 5.79 -12.93 -12.40
CA THR A 385 5.74 -13.76 -11.18
C THR A 385 5.95 -12.88 -9.96
N SER A 386 5.01 -12.89 -9.03
CA SER A 386 5.10 -12.18 -7.74
C SER A 386 5.58 -13.12 -6.64
N GLU A 387 6.27 -12.57 -5.64
CA GLU A 387 6.73 -13.30 -4.47
C GLU A 387 5.86 -12.97 -3.26
N TRP A 388 5.62 -13.95 -2.42
CA TRP A 388 4.89 -13.79 -1.17
C TRP A 388 5.66 -14.44 -0.01
N ALA A 389 5.41 -13.98 1.21
CA ALA A 389 5.84 -14.60 2.44
C ALA A 389 4.71 -14.56 3.45
N GLU A 390 4.59 -15.59 4.25
CA GLU A 390 3.59 -15.73 5.29
C GLU A 390 4.23 -16.16 6.59
N THR A 391 3.75 -15.59 7.68
CA THR A 391 4.16 -15.98 9.02
C THR A 391 2.91 -16.37 9.77
N GLU A 392 2.78 -17.65 10.08
CA GLU A 392 1.71 -18.19 10.92
C GLU A 392 2.24 -18.40 12.34
N THR A 393 1.46 -17.94 13.30
CA THR A 393 1.77 -18.13 14.71
C THR A 393 0.72 -19.03 15.35
N LEU A 394 1.12 -20.20 15.73
CA LEU A 394 0.32 -21.11 16.51
C LEU A 394 0.59 -20.84 18.00
N THR A 395 -0.39 -20.29 18.70
CA THR A 395 -0.30 -20.05 20.15
C THR A 395 -0.92 -21.21 20.88
N PHE A 396 -0.22 -21.75 21.88
CA PHE A 396 -0.72 -22.81 22.73
C PHE A 396 -1.38 -22.21 23.96
N ASP A 397 -2.69 -22.34 24.03
CA ASP A 397 -3.43 -22.14 25.26
C ASP A 397 -3.27 -23.38 26.14
N LYS A 398 -3.63 -23.28 27.42
CA LYS A 398 -3.62 -24.39 28.34
C LYS A 398 -4.42 -25.64 27.87
N GLU A 399 -5.28 -25.41 26.89
CA GLU A 399 -6.17 -26.38 26.29
C GLU A 399 -5.64 -26.98 24.97
N THR A 400 -4.58 -26.43 24.38
CA THR A 400 -4.00 -26.92 23.10
C THR A 400 -2.92 -27.95 23.38
N LEU A 401 -3.04 -29.13 22.78
CA LEU A 401 -2.13 -30.24 22.99
C LEU A 401 -1.38 -30.55 21.69
N LEU A 402 -0.06 -30.55 21.78
CA LEU A 402 0.80 -31.05 20.70
C LEU A 402 0.87 -32.60 20.75
N PRO A 403 0.82 -33.27 19.61
CA PRO A 403 0.99 -34.72 19.53
C PRO A 403 2.47 -35.07 19.76
N THR A 404 2.91 -34.98 21.02
CA THR A 404 4.21 -35.51 21.44
C THR A 404 4.17 -37.06 21.50
N GLN A 405 5.33 -37.70 21.51
CA GLN A 405 5.40 -39.16 21.57
C GLN A 405 4.55 -39.73 22.71
N GLY A 406 4.69 -39.18 23.92
CA GLY A 406 3.92 -39.64 25.08
C GLY A 406 2.40 -39.45 24.91
N PHE A 407 1.98 -38.34 24.33
CA PHE A 407 0.56 -38.10 24.05
C PHE A 407 0.00 -39.06 23.00
N CYS A 408 0.76 -39.35 21.94
CA CYS A 408 0.34 -40.32 20.93
C CYS A 408 0.28 -41.76 21.48
N ASP A 409 1.21 -42.14 22.35
CA ASP A 409 1.22 -43.43 22.99
C ASP A 409 0.04 -43.58 23.99
N ASP A 410 -0.23 -42.55 24.81
CA ASP A 410 -1.33 -42.55 25.79
C ASP A 410 -2.71 -42.66 25.15
N TYR A 411 -2.89 -42.01 23.99
CA TYR A 411 -4.16 -41.98 23.27
C TYR A 411 -4.22 -42.89 22.04
N ASN A 412 -3.18 -43.73 21.81
CA ASN A 412 -3.04 -44.67 20.68
C ASN A 412 -3.31 -43.97 19.30
N ILE A 413 -2.72 -42.80 19.12
CA ILE A 413 -2.78 -41.99 17.91
C ILE A 413 -1.66 -42.47 16.97
N SER A 414 -1.86 -42.30 15.65
CA SER A 414 -0.84 -42.66 14.67
C SER A 414 0.50 -41.98 14.94
N GLN A 415 1.57 -42.76 14.88
CA GLN A 415 2.94 -42.27 15.05
C GLN A 415 3.35 -41.26 13.96
N ASP A 416 2.66 -41.28 12.83
CA ASP A 416 2.89 -40.33 11.72
C ASP A 416 2.57 -38.84 12.11
N TRP A 417 1.83 -38.67 13.21
CA TRP A 417 1.43 -37.35 13.68
C TRP A 417 2.32 -36.78 14.77
N VAL A 418 3.29 -37.57 15.23
CA VAL A 418 4.20 -37.18 16.31
C VAL A 418 5.02 -35.96 15.90
N ILE A 419 4.97 -34.90 16.70
CA ILE A 419 5.82 -33.73 16.58
C ILE A 419 6.98 -33.87 17.56
N ASN A 420 8.20 -33.91 17.01
CA ASN A 420 9.45 -33.85 17.75
C ASN A 420 10.43 -32.87 17.07
N SER A 421 11.56 -32.61 17.71
CA SER A 421 12.56 -31.68 17.18
C SER A 421 13.14 -32.09 15.82
N GLU A 422 13.25 -33.41 15.55
CA GLU A 422 13.73 -33.93 14.26
C GLU A 422 12.72 -33.71 13.15
N VAL A 423 11.43 -33.95 13.41
CA VAL A 423 10.34 -33.70 12.46
C VAL A 423 10.27 -32.22 12.12
N ILE A 424 10.36 -31.33 13.11
CA ILE A 424 10.35 -29.86 12.87
C ILE A 424 11.56 -29.47 12.02
N LYS A 425 12.75 -29.94 12.34
CA LYS A 425 13.96 -29.65 11.58
C LYS A 425 13.90 -30.19 10.15
N SER A 426 13.31 -31.34 9.93
CA SER A 426 13.16 -31.96 8.62
C SER A 426 12.18 -31.19 7.71
N LYS A 427 11.21 -30.48 8.28
CA LYS A 427 10.25 -29.65 7.54
C LYS A 427 10.88 -28.38 7.00
N ILE A 428 11.93 -27.85 7.64
CA ILE A 428 12.60 -26.63 7.17
C ILE A 428 13.26 -26.89 5.81
N GLY A 429 12.96 -26.05 4.84
CA GLY A 429 13.45 -26.16 3.46
C GLY A 429 12.59 -27.03 2.54
N GLN A 430 11.59 -27.75 3.07
CA GLN A 430 10.64 -28.50 2.23
C GLN A 430 9.72 -27.57 1.46
N THR A 431 9.31 -28.02 0.28
CA THR A 431 8.27 -27.38 -0.53
C THR A 431 7.00 -28.23 -0.41
N LEU A 432 5.89 -27.56 -0.10
CA LEU A 432 4.59 -28.16 0.15
C LEU A 432 3.61 -27.78 -0.95
N HIS A 433 2.66 -28.68 -1.25
CA HIS A 433 1.54 -28.39 -2.12
C HIS A 433 0.35 -27.82 -1.33
N SER A 434 -0.53 -27.11 -2.03
CA SER A 434 -1.74 -26.53 -1.43
C SER A 434 -2.58 -27.61 -0.75
N GLY A 435 -2.95 -27.37 0.51
CA GLY A 435 -3.72 -28.30 1.33
C GLY A 435 -2.90 -29.40 1.99
N GLU A 436 -1.59 -29.51 1.71
CA GLU A 436 -0.72 -30.45 2.38
C GLU A 436 -0.51 -30.05 3.85
N PRO A 437 -0.69 -30.98 4.81
CA PRO A 437 -0.55 -30.66 6.22
C PRO A 437 0.93 -30.46 6.59
N LEU A 438 1.21 -29.38 7.29
CA LEU A 438 2.52 -29.11 7.87
C LEU A 438 2.65 -29.76 9.24
N PHE A 439 1.68 -29.49 10.12
CA PHE A 439 1.57 -30.02 11.46
C PHE A 439 0.10 -30.28 11.81
N HIS A 440 -0.07 -31.26 12.74
CA HIS A 440 -1.33 -31.56 13.38
C HIS A 440 -1.27 -31.11 14.84
N TYR A 441 -2.37 -30.61 15.38
CA TYR A 441 -2.50 -30.35 16.80
C TYR A 441 -3.93 -30.63 17.28
N PHE A 442 -4.11 -30.80 18.58
CA PHE A 442 -5.39 -31.14 19.15
C PHE A 442 -5.92 -30.01 20.02
N ARG A 443 -7.20 -29.70 19.87
CA ARG A 443 -7.94 -28.82 20.75
C ARG A 443 -9.01 -29.62 21.49
N PRO A 444 -9.17 -29.44 22.82
CA PRO A 444 -10.27 -30.04 23.54
C PRO A 444 -11.60 -29.46 23.03
N VAL A 445 -12.54 -30.34 22.77
CA VAL A 445 -13.91 -29.94 22.42
C VAL A 445 -14.63 -29.62 23.74
N LYS A 446 -15.16 -28.41 23.88
CA LYS A 446 -16.07 -28.07 24.99
C LYS A 446 -17.34 -28.90 24.81
N LEU A 447 -17.52 -29.90 25.66
CA LEU A 447 -18.74 -30.71 25.72
C LEU A 447 -19.89 -29.79 26.19
N VAL A 448 -20.82 -29.52 25.30
CA VAL A 448 -22.14 -29.04 25.67
C VAL A 448 -22.98 -30.30 25.89
N ASP A 449 -23.25 -30.57 27.19
CA ASP A 449 -24.12 -31.61 27.71
C ASP A 449 -23.88 -33.09 27.32
N ASP A 450 -23.41 -33.86 28.30
CA ASP A 450 -23.60 -35.30 28.64
C ASP A 450 -23.66 -36.39 27.55
N PHE A 451 -23.28 -36.15 26.31
CA PHE A 451 -23.22 -37.20 25.31
C PHE A 451 -21.78 -37.62 24.96
N ILE A 452 -21.25 -38.60 25.71
CA ILE A 452 -20.04 -39.32 25.33
C ILE A 452 -20.43 -40.41 24.33
N VAL A 453 -20.20 -40.17 23.04
CA VAL A 453 -20.30 -41.24 22.03
C VAL A 453 -19.01 -42.04 22.05
N LYS A 454 -19.05 -43.27 22.52
CA LYS A 454 -17.96 -44.23 22.37
C LYS A 454 -18.00 -44.79 20.94
N THR A 455 -16.88 -44.71 20.25
CA THR A 455 -16.71 -45.40 18.97
C THR A 455 -16.38 -46.90 19.20
N ASP A 456 -16.58 -47.74 18.18
CA ASP A 456 -16.34 -49.18 18.19
C ASP A 456 -14.90 -49.56 18.60
N ASN A 457 -13.96 -48.61 18.58
CA ASN A 457 -12.56 -48.79 19.00
C ASN A 457 -12.26 -48.27 20.41
N GLY A 458 -13.28 -47.87 21.18
CA GLY A 458 -13.12 -47.53 22.60
C GLY A 458 -12.58 -46.11 22.86
N TYR A 459 -12.37 -45.27 21.84
CA TYR A 459 -11.84 -43.91 21.99
C TYR A 459 -12.96 -42.89 22.15
N PRO A 460 -12.80 -41.93 23.06
CA PRO A 460 -13.66 -40.77 23.12
C PRO A 460 -13.36 -39.82 21.97
N GLN A 461 -13.94 -40.05 20.79
CA GLN A 461 -13.78 -39.16 19.62
C GLN A 461 -14.23 -37.70 19.88
N ASN A 462 -14.87 -37.46 21.00
CA ASN A 462 -15.48 -36.16 21.31
C ASN A 462 -14.63 -35.32 22.27
N LEU A 463 -13.46 -35.80 22.72
CA LEU A 463 -12.62 -35.01 23.63
C LEU A 463 -11.70 -34.01 22.94
N PHE A 464 -11.27 -34.33 21.72
CA PHE A 464 -10.31 -33.51 21.00
C PHE A 464 -10.71 -33.37 19.53
N SER A 465 -10.66 -32.14 19.00
CA SER A 465 -10.73 -31.89 17.56
C SER A 465 -9.30 -31.80 17.00
N LEU A 466 -9.05 -32.55 15.95
CA LEU A 466 -7.83 -32.45 15.17
C LEU A 466 -7.89 -31.13 14.37
N VAL A 467 -6.84 -30.35 14.46
CA VAL A 467 -6.66 -29.15 13.66
C VAL A 467 -5.36 -29.25 12.88
N ASP A 468 -5.44 -29.03 11.59
CA ASP A 468 -4.29 -29.10 10.69
C ASP A 468 -3.81 -27.69 10.33
N ILE A 469 -2.52 -27.47 10.41
CA ILE A 469 -1.89 -26.35 9.73
C ILE A 469 -1.52 -26.83 8.34
N ARG A 470 -2.12 -26.23 7.32
CA ARG A 470 -1.93 -26.61 5.93
C ARG A 470 -1.28 -25.50 5.11
N ALA A 471 -0.49 -25.89 4.13
CA ALA A 471 0.00 -24.95 3.15
C ALA A 471 -1.18 -24.30 2.39
N HIS A 472 -1.23 -22.98 2.36
CA HIS A 472 -2.29 -22.22 1.69
C HIS A 472 -2.14 -22.20 0.17
N TYR A 473 -0.91 -22.27 -0.32
CA TYR A 473 -0.58 -22.17 -1.75
C TYR A 473 0.33 -23.29 -2.20
N ASP A 474 0.24 -23.63 -3.49
CA ASP A 474 1.20 -24.54 -4.12
C ASP A 474 2.61 -23.96 -4.09
N ASP A 475 3.62 -24.84 -4.06
CA ASP A 475 5.02 -24.49 -4.00
C ASP A 475 5.39 -23.61 -2.79
N SER A 476 4.69 -23.78 -1.67
CA SER A 476 5.00 -23.13 -0.40
C SER A 476 6.26 -23.72 0.20
N ARG A 477 7.34 -22.96 0.26
CA ARG A 477 8.58 -23.37 0.92
C ARG A 477 8.57 -22.98 2.38
N VAL A 478 8.92 -23.91 3.25
CA VAL A 478 9.13 -23.64 4.68
C VAL A 478 10.52 -23.06 4.87
N ASP A 479 10.60 -21.76 5.16
CA ASP A 479 11.89 -21.06 5.32
C ASP A 479 12.47 -21.22 6.71
N ALA A 480 11.64 -21.10 7.75
CA ALA A 480 12.05 -21.20 9.13
C ALA A 480 10.87 -21.59 10.04
N ILE A 481 11.21 -22.23 11.16
CA ILE A 481 10.27 -22.51 12.24
C ILE A 481 10.94 -22.06 13.53
N TYR A 482 10.23 -21.31 14.38
CA TYR A 482 10.72 -20.81 15.65
C TYR A 482 9.82 -21.28 16.77
N LEU A 483 10.43 -21.74 17.87
CA LEU A 483 9.75 -21.99 19.14
C LEU A 483 9.86 -20.72 19.99
N LEU A 484 8.76 -20.25 20.54
CA LEU A 484 8.73 -19.07 21.39
C LEU A 484 8.22 -19.43 22.80
N GLN A 485 8.86 -18.85 23.81
CA GLN A 485 8.37 -18.80 25.18
C GLN A 485 8.44 -17.34 25.65
N ASP A 486 7.31 -16.76 26.04
CA ASP A 486 7.22 -15.37 26.50
C ASP A 486 7.91 -14.35 25.57
N ASN A 487 7.83 -14.56 24.25
CA ASN A 487 8.47 -13.82 23.17
C ASN A 487 10.00 -14.01 23.04
N GLU A 488 10.60 -14.93 23.75
CA GLU A 488 11.99 -15.33 23.53
C GLU A 488 12.08 -16.54 22.59
N ILE A 489 13.03 -16.50 21.66
CA ILE A 489 13.25 -17.59 20.70
C ILE A 489 14.04 -18.71 21.40
N LEU A 490 13.48 -19.90 21.41
CA LEU A 490 14.12 -21.09 21.93
C LEU A 490 14.78 -21.90 20.81
N GLU A 491 15.85 -22.65 21.14
CA GLU A 491 16.40 -23.64 20.23
C GLU A 491 15.42 -24.80 20.02
N ILE A 492 15.41 -25.39 18.81
CA ILE A 492 14.53 -26.51 18.47
C ILE A 492 15.09 -27.79 19.12
N THR A 493 14.59 -28.09 20.31
CA THR A 493 14.85 -29.32 21.08
C THR A 493 13.53 -29.86 21.63
N ASP A 494 13.47 -31.17 21.93
CA ASP A 494 12.23 -31.77 22.47
C ASP A 494 11.87 -31.20 23.84
N GLU A 495 12.86 -30.83 24.63
CA GLU A 495 12.64 -30.19 25.93
C GLU A 495 12.01 -28.81 25.80
N ASN A 496 12.47 -28.02 24.83
CA ASN A 496 11.93 -26.68 24.55
C ASN A 496 10.55 -26.75 23.87
N LEU A 497 10.28 -27.77 23.08
CA LEU A 497 8.97 -28.00 22.47
C LEU A 497 7.86 -28.15 23.51
N ASN A 498 8.17 -28.82 24.64
CA ASN A 498 7.23 -28.95 25.76
C ASN A 498 7.06 -27.69 26.60
N LYS A 499 7.99 -26.73 26.49
CA LYS A 499 7.97 -25.45 27.23
C LYS A 499 7.49 -24.27 26.39
N CYS A 500 7.46 -24.41 25.08
CA CYS A 500 7.09 -23.27 24.18
C CYS A 500 5.62 -22.90 24.37
N THR A 501 5.36 -21.58 24.27
CA THR A 501 4.01 -21.00 24.31
C THR A 501 3.46 -20.81 22.90
N SER A 502 4.33 -20.77 21.90
CA SER A 502 3.92 -20.66 20.51
C SER A 502 4.97 -21.18 19.54
N ILE A 503 4.50 -21.64 18.37
CA ILE A 503 5.34 -22.01 17.23
C ILE A 503 5.07 -20.99 16.12
N VAL A 504 6.11 -20.40 15.59
CA VAL A 504 6.04 -19.48 14.45
C VAL A 504 6.61 -20.18 13.23
N ILE A 505 5.80 -20.25 12.18
CA ILE A 505 6.12 -20.90 10.93
C ILE A 505 6.21 -19.82 9.84
N CYS A 506 7.37 -19.72 9.21
CA CYS A 506 7.61 -18.80 8.10
C CYS A 506 7.63 -19.58 6.80
N THR A 507 6.74 -19.24 5.89
CA THR A 507 6.67 -19.82 4.56
C THR A 507 6.79 -18.76 3.48
N SER A 508 7.36 -19.10 2.35
CA SER A 508 7.45 -18.22 1.18
C SER A 508 7.21 -19.00 -0.10
N GLY A 509 6.89 -18.25 -1.16
CA GLY A 509 6.66 -18.84 -2.47
C GLY A 509 6.48 -17.80 -3.57
N CYS A 510 6.12 -18.30 -4.74
CA CYS A 510 5.92 -17.49 -5.92
C CYS A 510 4.52 -17.73 -6.49
N HIS A 511 3.91 -16.66 -7.02
CA HIS A 511 2.69 -16.75 -7.80
C HIS A 511 2.96 -16.35 -9.24
N LYS A 512 2.91 -17.28 -10.16
CA LYS A 512 2.89 -16.99 -11.60
C LYS A 512 1.61 -16.27 -11.98
N VAL A 513 1.61 -15.55 -13.09
CA VAL A 513 0.39 -14.93 -13.60
C VAL A 513 -0.50 -15.99 -14.25
N GLU A 514 -1.80 -15.90 -13.98
CA GLU A 514 -2.82 -16.83 -14.48
C GLU A 514 -3.99 -16.07 -15.12
N GLU A 515 -4.78 -16.78 -15.92
CA GLU A 515 -6.03 -16.24 -16.46
C GLU A 515 -6.98 -15.87 -15.29
N GLY A 516 -7.48 -14.64 -15.31
CA GLY A 516 -8.28 -14.07 -14.24
C GLY A 516 -7.53 -13.14 -13.28
N ASP A 517 -6.19 -13.11 -13.31
CA ASP A 517 -5.41 -12.16 -12.55
C ASP A 517 -5.58 -10.74 -13.10
N LYS A 518 -5.50 -9.75 -12.22
CA LYS A 518 -5.59 -8.34 -12.62
C LYS A 518 -4.21 -7.73 -12.81
N LEU A 519 -4.06 -7.12 -13.97
CA LEU A 519 -2.91 -6.30 -14.33
C LEU A 519 -3.35 -4.83 -14.49
N SER A 520 -2.44 -3.91 -14.36
CA SER A 520 -2.70 -2.48 -14.61
C SER A 520 -1.45 -1.78 -15.08
N GLY A 521 -1.61 -0.74 -15.88
CA GLY A 521 -0.57 0.27 -16.01
C GLY A 521 -0.70 1.33 -14.90
N VAL A 522 0.21 2.28 -14.90
CA VAL A 522 0.23 3.39 -13.92
C VAL A 522 -0.84 4.46 -14.20
N HIS A 523 -1.49 4.43 -15.36
CA HIS A 523 -2.51 5.41 -15.80
C HIS A 523 -3.96 4.97 -15.49
N GLY A 524 -4.16 4.01 -14.58
CA GLY A 524 -5.48 3.52 -14.22
C GLY A 524 -6.14 2.64 -15.30
N ASN A 525 -5.36 2.11 -16.22
CA ASN A 525 -5.77 1.17 -17.26
C ASN A 525 -5.74 -0.26 -16.74
N LYS A 526 -6.54 -0.54 -15.73
CA LYS A 526 -6.66 -1.88 -15.14
C LYS A 526 -7.43 -2.82 -16.06
N GLY A 527 -7.00 -4.08 -16.10
CA GLY A 527 -7.69 -5.13 -16.84
C GLY A 527 -7.44 -6.51 -16.24
N THR A 528 -8.25 -7.46 -16.67
CA THR A 528 -8.16 -8.85 -16.23
C THR A 528 -7.58 -9.69 -17.35
N VAL A 529 -6.61 -10.55 -17.04
CA VAL A 529 -6.07 -11.51 -18.01
C VAL A 529 -7.16 -12.48 -18.42
N SER A 530 -7.57 -12.42 -19.68
CA SER A 530 -8.59 -13.29 -20.25
C SER A 530 -7.99 -14.52 -20.94
N LYS A 531 -6.82 -14.35 -21.55
CA LYS A 531 -6.17 -15.40 -22.32
C LYS A 531 -4.65 -15.29 -22.22
N ILE A 532 -3.99 -16.44 -22.09
CA ILE A 532 -2.56 -16.59 -22.21
C ILE A 532 -2.29 -17.35 -23.52
N LEU A 533 -1.64 -16.69 -24.47
CA LEU A 533 -1.41 -17.27 -25.79
C LEU A 533 0.05 -17.74 -25.93
N PRO A 534 0.28 -18.86 -26.63
CA PRO A 534 1.63 -19.26 -27.03
C PRO A 534 2.34 -18.15 -27.80
N VAL A 535 3.65 -18.05 -27.65
CA VAL A 535 4.47 -17.00 -28.30
C VAL A 535 4.26 -16.96 -29.81
N ASP A 536 4.06 -18.13 -30.40
CA ASP A 536 3.87 -18.26 -31.87
C ASP A 536 2.53 -17.70 -32.35
N MET A 537 1.54 -17.63 -31.46
CA MET A 537 0.19 -17.11 -31.76
C MET A 537 0.06 -15.61 -31.45
N MET A 538 1.06 -14.99 -30.83
CA MET A 538 1.01 -13.56 -30.53
C MET A 538 1.24 -12.70 -31.77
N PRO A 539 0.57 -11.55 -31.89
CA PRO A 539 0.81 -10.59 -32.96
C PRO A 539 2.30 -10.22 -33.05
N ARG A 540 2.81 -10.05 -34.27
CA ARG A 540 4.23 -9.76 -34.52
C ARG A 540 4.41 -8.41 -35.20
N LEU A 541 5.46 -7.72 -34.79
CA LEU A 541 5.94 -6.52 -35.45
C LEU A 541 6.54 -6.85 -36.84
N PRO A 542 6.76 -5.85 -37.72
CA PRO A 542 7.38 -6.07 -39.02
C PRO A 542 8.77 -6.71 -38.99
N ASP A 543 9.48 -6.53 -37.86
CA ASP A 543 10.80 -7.17 -37.63
C ASP A 543 10.69 -8.61 -37.10
N GLY A 544 9.47 -9.15 -36.97
CA GLY A 544 9.18 -10.49 -36.46
C GLY A 544 9.09 -10.60 -34.94
N THR A 545 9.32 -9.53 -34.17
CA THR A 545 9.25 -9.53 -32.70
C THR A 545 7.81 -9.75 -32.24
N PRO A 546 7.54 -10.77 -31.39
CA PRO A 546 6.21 -11.00 -30.84
C PRO A 546 5.87 -9.96 -29.78
N VAL A 547 4.62 -9.53 -29.73
CA VAL A 547 4.09 -8.60 -28.73
C VAL A 547 3.89 -9.35 -27.39
N ASP A 548 4.15 -8.69 -26.27
CA ASP A 548 3.98 -9.29 -24.93
C ASP A 548 2.55 -9.19 -24.42
N ILE A 549 1.88 -8.09 -24.73
CA ILE A 549 0.53 -7.78 -24.20
C ILE A 549 -0.31 -7.08 -25.27
N VAL A 550 -1.55 -7.51 -25.38
CA VAL A 550 -2.55 -6.91 -26.31
C VAL A 550 -3.66 -6.28 -25.51
N LEU A 551 -3.87 -4.99 -25.74
CA LEU A 551 -4.84 -4.15 -25.04
C LEU A 551 -5.93 -3.65 -25.98
N ASN A 552 -7.11 -3.37 -25.44
CA ASN A 552 -8.23 -2.85 -26.20
C ASN A 552 -8.07 -1.36 -26.50
N THR A 553 -8.24 -0.97 -27.76
CA THR A 553 -8.19 0.43 -28.19
C THR A 553 -9.30 1.31 -27.62
N MET A 554 -10.49 0.75 -27.40
CA MET A 554 -11.67 1.50 -26.92
C MET A 554 -11.51 2.04 -25.51
N GLY A 555 -10.61 1.46 -24.72
CA GLY A 555 -10.32 1.92 -23.36
C GLY A 555 -9.71 3.32 -23.29
N ILE A 556 -9.02 3.77 -24.33
CA ILE A 556 -8.31 5.05 -24.31
C ILE A 556 -9.27 6.25 -24.51
N PRO A 557 -10.06 6.33 -25.61
CA PRO A 557 -10.93 7.48 -25.82
C PRO A 557 -12.07 7.55 -24.81
N SER A 558 -12.61 6.41 -24.36
CA SER A 558 -13.69 6.39 -23.37
C SER A 558 -13.24 6.85 -21.98
N ARG A 559 -11.95 6.69 -21.65
CA ARG A 559 -11.40 6.95 -20.31
C ARG A 559 -10.47 8.14 -20.23
N MET A 560 -10.10 8.70 -21.37
CA MET A 560 -9.29 9.91 -21.48
C MET A 560 -7.93 9.84 -20.74
N ASN A 561 -7.36 8.66 -20.58
CA ASN A 561 -6.04 8.46 -19.98
C ASN A 561 -4.94 8.46 -21.05
N VAL A 562 -4.78 9.59 -21.71
CA VAL A 562 -3.89 9.78 -22.85
C VAL A 562 -2.40 9.63 -22.46
N GLY A 563 -2.06 9.85 -21.18
CA GLY A 563 -0.69 9.71 -20.67
C GLY A 563 -0.06 8.35 -20.97
N GLN A 564 -0.87 7.28 -21.04
CA GLN A 564 -0.37 5.95 -21.41
C GLN A 564 0.17 5.86 -22.84
N LEU A 565 -0.33 6.68 -23.79
CA LEU A 565 0.19 6.73 -25.14
C LEU A 565 1.52 7.46 -25.22
N PHE A 566 1.70 8.52 -24.43
CA PHE A 566 2.98 9.20 -24.30
C PHE A 566 4.02 8.27 -23.69
N GLU A 567 3.67 7.53 -22.64
CA GLU A 567 4.54 6.52 -22.03
C GLU A 567 4.93 5.45 -23.04
N LEU A 568 3.96 4.91 -23.77
CA LEU A 568 4.17 3.87 -24.81
C LEU A 568 5.17 4.32 -25.86
N SER A 569 4.99 5.51 -26.42
CA SER A 569 5.84 6.05 -27.48
C SER A 569 7.25 6.35 -26.99
N LEU A 570 7.40 6.95 -25.81
CA LEU A 570 8.71 7.19 -25.21
C LEU A 570 9.38 5.89 -24.73
N GLY A 571 8.59 4.92 -24.28
CA GLY A 571 9.08 3.58 -23.97
C GLY A 571 9.70 2.88 -25.19
N LEU A 572 9.05 3.04 -26.36
CA LEU A 572 9.60 2.56 -27.64
C LEU A 572 10.90 3.30 -28.00
N CYS A 573 10.92 4.63 -27.81
CA CYS A 573 12.14 5.43 -28.03
C CYS A 573 13.28 4.98 -27.13
N SER A 574 13.01 4.77 -25.84
CA SER A 574 13.98 4.30 -24.84
C SER A 574 14.63 2.99 -25.25
N GLU A 575 13.82 2.00 -25.63
CA GLU A 575 14.34 0.69 -26.01
C GLU A 575 15.11 0.73 -27.34
N THR A 576 14.65 1.54 -28.29
CA THR A 576 15.35 1.71 -29.56
C THR A 576 16.70 2.43 -29.38
N LEU A 577 16.71 3.46 -28.52
CA LEU A 577 17.92 4.18 -28.15
C LEU A 577 18.93 3.24 -27.45
N ARG A 578 18.46 2.43 -26.51
CA ARG A 578 19.30 1.42 -25.85
C ARG A 578 19.93 0.46 -26.82
N LYS A 579 19.14 -0.11 -27.75
CA LYS A 579 19.67 -1.01 -28.79
C LYS A 579 20.74 -0.34 -29.68
N ARG A 580 20.52 0.91 -30.07
CA ARG A 580 21.49 1.65 -30.88
C ARG A 580 22.76 1.98 -30.11
N LEU A 581 22.67 2.35 -28.85
CA LEU A 581 23.83 2.59 -28.01
C LEU A 581 24.63 1.29 -27.78
N GLU A 582 23.94 0.15 -27.67
CA GLU A 582 24.61 -1.17 -27.63
C GLU A 582 25.37 -1.48 -28.96
N GLU A 583 24.78 -1.18 -30.11
CA GLU A 583 25.41 -1.36 -31.41
C GLU A 583 26.65 -0.48 -31.57
N TYR A 584 26.62 0.76 -31.07
CA TYR A 584 27.77 1.67 -31.14
C TYR A 584 28.85 1.35 -30.10
N GLY A 585 28.48 0.67 -29.01
CA GLY A 585 29.36 0.39 -27.88
C GLY A 585 29.84 1.66 -27.15
N ASP A 586 30.84 1.51 -26.28
CA ASP A 586 31.46 2.64 -25.55
C ASP A 586 32.41 3.44 -26.45
N THR A 587 31.94 3.82 -27.64
CA THR A 587 32.71 4.57 -28.64
C THR A 587 32.31 6.03 -28.69
N ASP A 588 33.19 6.86 -29.25
CA ASP A 588 32.91 8.28 -29.47
C ASP A 588 31.66 8.50 -30.34
N LYS A 589 31.35 7.57 -31.25
CA LYS A 589 30.13 7.61 -32.07
C LYS A 589 28.86 7.49 -31.22
N GLY A 590 28.86 6.63 -30.22
CA GLY A 590 27.72 6.47 -29.32
C GLY A 590 27.47 7.74 -28.48
N ARG A 591 28.55 8.35 -27.98
CA ARG A 591 28.50 9.61 -27.24
C ARG A 591 28.01 10.77 -28.11
N GLU A 592 28.55 10.90 -29.32
CA GLU A 592 28.13 11.90 -30.29
C GLU A 592 26.66 11.75 -30.68
N TYR A 593 26.21 10.50 -30.90
CA TYR A 593 24.80 10.22 -31.17
C TYR A 593 23.87 10.68 -30.03
N LEU A 594 24.21 10.34 -28.79
CA LEU A 594 23.44 10.77 -27.64
C LEU A 594 23.47 12.28 -27.45
N ARG A 595 24.65 12.90 -27.58
CA ARG A 595 24.83 14.36 -27.51
C ARG A 595 23.97 15.11 -28.54
N ASN A 596 23.94 14.66 -29.76
CA ASN A 596 23.12 15.26 -30.81
C ASN A 596 21.65 15.18 -30.52
N LEU A 597 21.17 14.07 -29.94
CA LEU A 597 19.78 13.96 -29.47
C LEU A 597 19.47 14.99 -28.35
N LEU A 598 20.36 15.12 -27.36
CA LEU A 598 20.18 16.06 -26.25
C LEU A 598 20.17 17.52 -26.72
N VAL A 599 21.03 17.86 -27.67
CA VAL A 599 21.06 19.22 -28.28
C VAL A 599 19.73 19.51 -28.99
N LEU A 600 19.22 18.57 -29.79
CA LEU A 600 17.91 18.72 -30.44
C LEU A 600 16.77 18.89 -29.44
N LEU A 601 16.81 18.12 -28.33
CA LEU A 601 15.81 18.25 -27.28
C LEU A 601 15.89 19.62 -26.58
N LYS A 602 17.08 20.15 -26.36
CA LYS A 602 17.30 21.45 -25.75
C LYS A 602 16.68 22.58 -26.58
N GLU A 603 16.73 22.50 -27.90
CA GLU A 603 16.14 23.50 -28.81
C GLU A 603 14.61 23.54 -28.74
N GLU A 604 13.96 22.40 -28.55
CA GLU A 604 12.49 22.25 -28.53
C GLU A 604 11.85 22.40 -27.14
N ILE A 605 12.53 22.00 -26.08
CA ILE A 605 12.02 22.07 -24.71
C ILE A 605 12.39 23.41 -24.09
N LYS A 606 11.44 24.32 -23.96
CA LYS A 606 11.58 25.59 -23.22
C LYS A 606 10.61 25.60 -22.02
N PRO A 607 10.93 26.15 -20.85
CA PRO A 607 12.22 26.49 -20.22
C PRO A 607 12.54 25.50 -19.08
N ASN A 608 13.63 24.86 -19.08
CA ASN A 608 14.38 24.24 -17.97
C ASN A 608 15.51 23.42 -18.57
N HIS A 609 16.57 24.12 -18.94
CA HIS A 609 17.68 23.51 -19.65
C HIS A 609 18.77 22.96 -18.74
N ASP A 610 18.74 23.31 -17.43
CA ASP A 610 19.85 23.05 -16.52
C ASP A 610 20.27 21.57 -16.51
N LEU A 611 19.30 20.65 -16.44
CA LEU A 611 19.59 19.20 -16.45
C LEU A 611 20.12 18.70 -17.81
N LEU A 612 19.62 19.26 -18.92
CA LEU A 612 20.09 18.89 -20.26
C LEU A 612 21.49 19.45 -20.50
N ASP A 613 21.79 20.64 -20.00
CA ASP A 613 23.10 21.24 -20.07
C ASP A 613 24.13 20.45 -19.26
N GLU A 614 23.78 20.07 -18.04
CA GLU A 614 24.59 19.23 -17.19
C GLU A 614 24.91 17.86 -17.85
N LEU A 615 23.89 17.21 -18.45
CA LEU A 615 24.08 15.93 -19.16
C LEU A 615 24.96 16.09 -20.42
N ILE A 616 24.82 17.18 -21.16
CA ILE A 616 25.66 17.46 -22.34
C ILE A 616 27.09 17.71 -21.87
N GLU A 617 27.30 18.46 -20.80
CA GLU A 617 28.61 18.73 -20.21
C GLU A 617 29.26 17.45 -19.66
N ASP A 618 28.49 16.56 -19.02
CA ASP A 618 28.97 15.25 -18.56
C ASP A 618 29.45 14.37 -19.71
N ILE A 619 28.74 14.41 -20.86
CA ILE A 619 29.18 13.69 -22.07
C ILE A 619 30.44 14.31 -22.64
N ASP A 620 30.51 15.62 -22.75
CA ASP A 620 31.66 16.36 -23.29
C ASP A 620 32.91 16.20 -22.41
N ASN A 621 32.74 16.08 -21.08
CA ASN A 621 33.79 15.80 -20.11
C ASN A 621 34.19 14.33 -20.02
N GLY A 622 33.53 13.44 -20.77
CA GLY A 622 33.81 12.01 -20.74
C GLY A 622 33.41 11.29 -19.46
N LEU A 623 32.51 11.91 -18.63
CA LEU A 623 31.99 11.32 -17.41
C LEU A 623 31.00 10.18 -17.68
N VAL A 624 30.39 10.19 -18.86
CA VAL A 624 29.54 9.08 -19.36
C VAL A 624 30.44 7.99 -19.94
N THR A 625 30.95 7.11 -19.11
CA THR A 625 31.96 6.11 -19.48
C THR A 625 31.41 4.74 -19.86
N LYS A 626 30.15 4.43 -19.54
CA LYS A 626 29.52 3.14 -19.80
C LYS A 626 28.16 3.31 -20.44
N MET A 627 28.07 3.04 -21.73
CA MET A 627 26.79 3.05 -22.47
C MET A 627 26.31 1.63 -22.83
N VAL A 628 27.14 0.61 -22.64
CA VAL A 628 26.81 -0.79 -22.94
C VAL A 628 26.14 -1.44 -21.71
N ASN A 629 25.07 -2.18 -21.96
CA ASN A 629 24.25 -2.84 -20.94
C ASN A 629 23.59 -1.88 -19.92
N THR A 630 23.39 -0.62 -20.30
CA THR A 630 22.72 0.37 -19.45
C THR A 630 21.27 0.53 -19.89
N ASP A 631 20.35 0.46 -18.95
CA ASP A 631 18.94 0.80 -19.23
C ASP A 631 18.84 2.30 -19.52
N VAL A 632 18.27 2.67 -20.64
CA VAL A 632 17.95 4.06 -20.99
C VAL A 632 16.57 4.36 -20.45
N VAL A 633 16.44 5.43 -19.68
CA VAL A 633 15.19 5.81 -19.03
C VAL A 633 14.93 7.29 -19.27
N PHE A 634 13.69 7.63 -19.65
CA PHE A 634 13.25 9.02 -19.72
C PHE A 634 12.77 9.48 -18.35
N LEU A 635 13.47 10.45 -17.76
CA LEU A 635 13.05 11.13 -16.53
C LEU A 635 12.06 12.24 -16.90
N MET A 636 10.81 12.07 -16.48
CA MET A 636 9.72 13.00 -16.77
C MET A 636 9.33 13.75 -15.50
N PRO A 637 9.72 15.02 -15.37
CA PRO A 637 9.25 15.84 -14.27
C PRO A 637 7.72 15.98 -14.31
N GLN A 638 7.12 16.01 -13.12
CA GLN A 638 5.68 16.18 -13.01
C GLN A 638 5.26 17.57 -13.52
N PHE A 639 4.10 17.63 -14.14
CA PHE A 639 3.48 18.85 -14.67
C PHE A 639 4.30 19.62 -15.71
N GLN A 640 5.43 19.07 -16.18
CA GLN A 640 6.07 19.63 -17.37
C GLN A 640 5.25 19.33 -18.62
N GLU A 641 5.13 20.32 -19.48
CA GLU A 641 4.45 20.16 -20.75
C GLU A 641 5.42 19.56 -21.78
N ILE A 642 5.32 18.25 -21.97
CA ILE A 642 5.85 17.60 -23.14
C ILE A 642 4.78 17.64 -24.21
N THR A 643 5.10 18.30 -25.30
CA THR A 643 4.22 18.39 -26.45
C THR A 643 4.38 17.16 -27.36
N THR A 644 3.37 16.90 -28.16
CA THR A 644 3.44 15.84 -29.18
C THR A 644 4.55 16.07 -30.19
N SER A 645 4.95 17.33 -30.42
CA SER A 645 6.07 17.69 -31.31
C SER A 645 7.40 17.14 -30.80
N VAL A 646 7.66 17.24 -29.49
CA VAL A 646 8.87 16.68 -28.88
C VAL A 646 8.93 15.16 -29.04
N VAL A 647 7.83 14.44 -28.77
CA VAL A 647 7.77 13.00 -28.93
C VAL A 647 8.01 12.60 -30.40
N LYS A 648 7.37 13.30 -31.33
CA LYS A 648 7.57 13.07 -32.78
C LYS A 648 9.01 13.35 -33.22
N LEU A 649 9.65 14.38 -32.66
CA LEU A 649 11.06 14.70 -32.96
C LEU A 649 11.97 13.55 -32.53
N ILE A 650 11.78 12.99 -31.32
CA ILE A 650 12.54 11.84 -30.84
C ILE A 650 12.32 10.61 -31.73
N LEU A 651 11.05 10.30 -32.05
CA LEU A 651 10.71 9.18 -32.94
C LEU A 651 11.38 9.32 -34.31
N ARG A 652 11.31 10.52 -34.89
CA ARG A 652 11.95 10.82 -36.19
C ARG A 652 13.47 10.68 -36.13
N TYR A 653 14.11 11.19 -35.06
CA TYR A 653 15.56 11.07 -34.86
C TYR A 653 15.98 9.61 -34.78
N LEU A 654 15.19 8.76 -34.12
CA LEU A 654 15.42 7.33 -34.01
C LEU A 654 15.02 6.54 -35.27
N GLY A 655 14.44 7.18 -36.27
CA GLY A 655 13.96 6.53 -37.50
C GLY A 655 12.73 5.66 -37.30
N LEU A 656 11.94 5.97 -36.26
CA LEU A 656 10.66 5.33 -35.94
C LEU A 656 9.48 6.08 -36.57
N PRO A 657 8.35 5.41 -36.81
CA PRO A 657 7.13 6.08 -37.25
C PRO A 657 6.68 7.14 -36.25
N GLU A 658 6.33 8.34 -36.73
CA GLU A 658 5.91 9.47 -35.88
C GLU A 658 4.61 9.21 -35.08
N ASP A 659 3.81 8.24 -35.53
CA ASP A 659 2.58 7.78 -34.91
C ASP A 659 2.77 6.56 -33.98
N SER A 660 4.01 6.10 -33.78
CA SER A 660 4.35 4.85 -33.07
C SER A 660 3.49 3.68 -33.53
N ALA A 661 3.17 3.60 -34.81
CA ALA A 661 2.26 2.60 -35.35
C ALA A 661 2.85 1.82 -36.52
N ALA A 662 2.56 0.53 -36.60
CA ALA A 662 2.96 -0.36 -37.66
C ALA A 662 1.85 -1.32 -38.06
N HIS A 663 1.99 -1.97 -39.19
CA HIS A 663 1.15 -3.10 -39.56
C HIS A 663 1.66 -4.34 -38.86
N LEU A 664 0.81 -5.01 -38.08
CA LEU A 664 1.17 -6.23 -37.34
C LEU A 664 0.75 -7.46 -38.11
N TYR A 665 1.58 -8.48 -38.13
CA TYR A 665 1.24 -9.80 -38.62
C TYR A 665 0.51 -10.56 -37.51
N LEU A 666 -0.64 -11.16 -37.84
CA LEU A 666 -1.49 -11.92 -36.93
C LEU A 666 -1.37 -13.42 -37.29
N PRO A 667 -0.57 -14.20 -36.55
CA PRO A 667 -0.33 -15.62 -36.88
C PRO A 667 -1.58 -16.47 -36.85
N GLU A 668 -2.55 -16.15 -35.98
CA GLU A 668 -3.81 -16.89 -35.87
C GLU A 668 -4.65 -16.84 -37.16
N PHE A 669 -4.52 -15.76 -37.93
CA PHE A 669 -5.29 -15.52 -39.15
C PHE A 669 -4.44 -15.60 -40.42
N ASP A 670 -3.12 -15.75 -40.28
CA ASP A 670 -2.13 -15.67 -41.38
C ASP A 670 -2.31 -14.38 -42.21
N GLU A 671 -2.65 -13.28 -41.56
CA GLU A 671 -2.92 -11.99 -42.19
C GLU A 671 -2.15 -10.86 -41.51
N THR A 672 -1.91 -9.79 -42.25
CA THR A 672 -1.37 -8.52 -41.73
C THR A 672 -2.52 -7.54 -41.50
N THR A 673 -2.48 -6.78 -40.41
CA THR A 673 -3.52 -5.81 -40.07
C THR A 673 -3.73 -4.79 -41.20
N LYS A 674 -4.98 -4.53 -41.57
CA LYS A 674 -5.32 -3.56 -42.64
C LYS A 674 -5.00 -2.11 -42.26
N ARG A 675 -5.05 -1.81 -40.97
CA ARG A 675 -4.70 -0.48 -40.41
C ARG A 675 -3.45 -0.61 -39.55
N LYS A 676 -2.69 0.46 -39.46
CA LYS A 676 -1.57 0.55 -38.53
C LYS A 676 -2.08 0.44 -37.09
N VAL A 677 -1.36 -0.28 -36.27
CA VAL A 677 -1.62 -0.51 -34.84
C VAL A 677 -0.57 0.21 -34.05
N ILE A 678 -1.00 0.97 -33.04
CA ILE A 678 -0.11 1.66 -32.11
C ILE A 678 0.55 0.63 -31.19
N TYR A 679 1.88 0.70 -31.09
CA TYR A 679 2.67 -0.21 -30.26
C TYR A 679 3.83 0.50 -29.55
N GLY A 680 4.34 -0.10 -28.50
CA GLY A 680 5.50 0.40 -27.75
C GLY A 680 5.59 -0.25 -26.39
N TYR A 681 6.35 0.34 -25.47
CA TYR A 681 6.56 -0.21 -24.14
C TYR A 681 5.77 0.56 -23.09
N ASN A 682 4.91 -0.16 -22.39
CA ASN A 682 4.20 0.34 -21.22
C ASN A 682 4.66 -0.36 -19.95
N THR A 683 4.64 0.37 -18.85
CA THR A 683 4.88 -0.15 -17.50
C THR A 683 3.67 -0.91 -17.02
N ILE A 684 3.82 -2.21 -16.72
CA ILE A 684 2.74 -3.07 -16.28
C ILE A 684 2.99 -3.55 -14.85
N LEU A 685 1.97 -3.38 -14.01
CA LEU A 685 1.91 -3.77 -12.60
C LEU A 685 1.09 -5.05 -12.46
N LYS A 686 1.53 -5.98 -11.62
CA LYS A 686 0.70 -7.08 -11.14
C LYS A 686 0.03 -6.66 -9.84
N LEU A 687 -1.28 -6.78 -9.76
CA LEU A 687 -2.06 -6.35 -8.61
C LEU A 687 -2.29 -7.50 -7.61
N GLU A 688 -2.62 -7.16 -6.36
CA GLU A 688 -2.95 -8.12 -5.31
C GLU A 688 -4.23 -8.94 -5.59
N HIS A 689 -5.03 -8.53 -6.59
CA HIS A 689 -6.27 -9.19 -7.00
C HIS A 689 -6.00 -10.39 -7.90
N MET A 690 -5.54 -11.49 -7.31
CA MET A 690 -5.25 -12.73 -7.99
C MET A 690 -6.42 -13.70 -7.91
N VAL A 691 -6.64 -14.51 -8.96
CA VAL A 691 -7.72 -15.46 -9.03
C VAL A 691 -7.65 -16.50 -7.90
N LYS A 692 -6.46 -17.02 -7.60
CA LYS A 692 -6.23 -17.99 -6.50
C LYS A 692 -6.68 -17.47 -5.13
N LYS A 693 -6.50 -16.19 -4.86
CA LYS A 693 -6.94 -15.56 -3.59
C LYS A 693 -8.45 -15.31 -3.52
N LYS A 694 -9.13 -15.27 -4.66
CA LYS A 694 -10.56 -14.92 -4.76
C LYS A 694 -11.46 -16.10 -5.07
N THR A 695 -10.91 -17.22 -5.52
CA THR A 695 -11.67 -18.43 -5.78
C THR A 695 -12.29 -18.94 -4.49
N LYS A 696 -13.61 -19.04 -4.48
CA LYS A 696 -14.39 -19.59 -3.36
C LYS A 696 -15.11 -20.84 -3.85
N ALA A 697 -14.89 -21.95 -3.15
CA ALA A 697 -15.65 -23.18 -3.38
C ALA A 697 -16.55 -23.42 -2.18
N ARG A 698 -17.82 -23.77 -2.44
CA ARG A 698 -18.79 -24.11 -1.42
C ARG A 698 -19.45 -25.42 -1.83
N CYS A 699 -19.55 -26.36 -0.89
CA CYS A 699 -20.32 -27.57 -1.12
C CYS A 699 -21.83 -27.32 -0.94
N ASN A 700 -22.67 -28.16 -1.56
CA ASN A 700 -24.10 -28.15 -1.35
C ASN A 700 -24.39 -28.64 0.10
N GLY A 701 -24.31 -27.72 1.05
CA GLY A 701 -24.80 -27.93 2.40
C GLY A 701 -26.24 -27.50 2.51
N LEU A 702 -27.00 -28.06 3.47
CA LEU A 702 -28.32 -27.58 3.84
C LEU A 702 -28.26 -26.07 4.09
N ASN A 703 -29.15 -25.32 3.46
CA ASN A 703 -29.32 -23.89 3.69
C ASN A 703 -29.61 -23.67 5.18
N ASN A 704 -28.60 -23.21 5.91
CA ASN A 704 -28.81 -22.87 7.30
C ASN A 704 -29.53 -21.50 7.33
N PRO A 705 -30.73 -21.41 7.94
CA PRO A 705 -31.51 -20.17 7.95
C PRO A 705 -30.88 -19.08 8.83
N ASP A 706 -29.82 -19.40 9.57
CA ASP A 706 -29.17 -18.43 10.44
C ASP A 706 -28.32 -17.42 9.63
N PRO A 707 -28.73 -16.13 9.62
CA PRO A 707 -28.03 -15.10 8.87
C PRO A 707 -26.65 -14.75 9.43
N THR A 708 -26.26 -15.27 10.59
CA THR A 708 -24.97 -14.99 11.24
C THR A 708 -23.83 -15.84 10.70
N PHE A 709 -24.11 -16.96 10.05
CA PHE A 709 -23.09 -17.83 9.44
C PHE A 709 -22.88 -17.49 7.96
N GLU A 710 -21.95 -16.59 7.67
CA GLU A 710 -21.56 -16.23 6.28
C GLU A 710 -21.01 -17.42 5.48
N GLU A 711 -20.43 -18.40 6.16
CA GLU A 711 -19.80 -19.57 5.55
C GLU A 711 -20.79 -20.51 4.82
N HIS A 712 -22.08 -20.43 5.15
CA HIS A 712 -23.10 -21.29 4.59
C HIS A 712 -24.05 -20.59 3.60
N ARG A 713 -23.81 -19.32 3.28
CA ARG A 713 -24.58 -18.59 2.27
C ARG A 713 -24.10 -18.94 0.87
N GLY A 714 -25.01 -19.27 -0.03
CA GLY A 714 -24.77 -19.35 -1.46
C GLY A 714 -24.23 -18.01 -2.01
N GLN A 715 -23.50 -18.05 -3.11
CA GLN A 715 -23.07 -16.82 -3.79
C GLN A 715 -24.27 -16.18 -4.49
N ARG A 716 -24.32 -14.85 -4.49
CA ARG A 716 -25.32 -14.12 -5.28
C ARG A 716 -25.00 -14.32 -6.77
N SER A 717 -25.93 -14.88 -7.52
CA SER A 717 -25.92 -14.85 -8.97
C SER A 717 -26.53 -13.52 -9.41
N GLY A 718 -25.72 -12.64 -10.01
CA GLY A 718 -26.18 -11.36 -10.50
C GLY A 718 -26.77 -11.45 -11.90
N GLU A 719 -27.26 -10.33 -12.44
CA GLU A 719 -27.82 -10.26 -13.80
C GLU A 719 -26.79 -10.63 -14.88
N MET A 720 -25.53 -10.25 -14.69
CA MET A 720 -24.46 -10.53 -15.66
C MET A 720 -24.18 -12.03 -15.78
N GLU A 721 -24.23 -12.80 -14.69
CA GLU A 721 -24.08 -14.25 -14.70
C GLU A 721 -25.23 -14.92 -15.42
N PHE A 722 -26.46 -14.39 -15.27
CA PHE A 722 -27.61 -14.84 -16.05
C PHE A 722 -27.46 -14.58 -17.55
N TRP A 723 -26.96 -13.40 -17.95
CA TRP A 723 -26.68 -13.09 -19.36
C TRP A 723 -25.63 -14.05 -19.96
N ALA A 724 -24.60 -14.40 -19.17
CA ALA A 724 -23.63 -15.40 -19.61
C ALA A 724 -24.27 -16.77 -19.84
N LEU A 725 -25.09 -17.24 -18.91
CA LEU A 725 -25.81 -18.50 -19.06
C LEU A 725 -26.81 -18.47 -20.25
N GLU A 726 -27.50 -17.36 -20.45
CA GLU A 726 -28.44 -17.16 -21.56
C GLU A 726 -27.70 -17.16 -22.91
N SER A 727 -26.55 -16.50 -22.99
CA SER A 727 -25.71 -16.49 -24.19
C SER A 727 -25.20 -17.88 -24.59
N HIS A 728 -24.99 -18.75 -23.61
CA HIS A 728 -24.63 -20.16 -23.79
C HIS A 728 -25.85 -21.09 -23.97
N HIS A 729 -27.07 -20.54 -24.05
CA HIS A 729 -28.30 -21.30 -24.11
C HIS A 729 -28.46 -22.34 -22.99
N ALA A 730 -27.89 -22.08 -21.81
CA ALA A 730 -27.92 -22.98 -20.65
C ALA A 730 -29.29 -22.93 -19.92
N THR A 731 -30.39 -23.13 -20.64
CA THR A 731 -31.76 -22.98 -20.13
C THR A 731 -32.10 -23.94 -19.00
N ALA A 732 -31.53 -25.14 -19.00
CA ALA A 732 -31.71 -26.11 -17.91
C ALA A 732 -31.10 -25.60 -16.61
N THR A 733 -29.88 -25.08 -16.66
CA THR A 733 -29.18 -24.49 -15.51
C THR A 733 -29.92 -23.27 -14.98
N ILE A 734 -30.37 -22.37 -15.85
CA ILE A 734 -31.18 -21.21 -15.48
C ILE A 734 -32.44 -21.61 -14.75
N ASN A 735 -33.17 -22.62 -15.28
CA ASN A 735 -34.38 -23.13 -14.64
C ASN A 735 -34.12 -23.78 -13.31
N GLU A 736 -33.01 -24.51 -13.16
CA GLU A 736 -32.57 -25.09 -11.88
C GLU A 736 -32.27 -23.99 -10.87
N MET A 737 -31.52 -22.96 -11.24
CA MET A 737 -31.18 -21.84 -10.37
C MET A 737 -32.43 -21.08 -9.92
N LEU A 738 -33.39 -20.85 -10.81
CA LEU A 738 -34.62 -20.12 -10.48
C LEU A 738 -35.59 -20.95 -9.64
N LYS A 739 -35.67 -22.25 -9.85
CA LYS A 739 -36.66 -23.12 -9.17
C LYS A 739 -36.15 -23.76 -7.90
N TYR A 740 -34.91 -24.26 -7.88
CA TYR A 740 -34.40 -25.09 -6.80
C TYR A 740 -33.41 -24.35 -5.88
N THR A 741 -32.49 -23.60 -6.45
CA THR A 741 -31.47 -22.90 -5.66
C THR A 741 -31.94 -21.57 -5.07
N SER A 742 -33.02 -20.98 -5.57
CA SER A 742 -33.57 -19.72 -5.04
C SER A 742 -34.35 -19.89 -3.73
N GLY A 743 -34.49 -21.12 -3.19
CA GLY A 743 -35.22 -21.36 -1.94
C GLY A 743 -36.73 -21.35 -2.07
N ASN A 744 -37.28 -21.22 -3.26
CA ASN A 744 -38.72 -21.35 -3.51
C ASN A 744 -39.13 -22.83 -3.63
N TYR A 745 -38.97 -23.56 -2.52
CA TYR A 745 -39.70 -24.83 -2.34
C TYR A 745 -41.15 -24.51 -2.00
N GLN A 746 -41.95 -24.22 -2.97
CA GLN A 746 -43.38 -24.50 -2.85
C GLN A 746 -43.62 -25.93 -3.32
N ASN A 747 -44.21 -26.74 -2.42
CA ASN A 747 -44.59 -28.14 -2.55
C ASN A 747 -45.11 -28.53 -3.92
#